data_c86d61785e647c1b0b987efcf2cbe370
#
_entry.id   c86d61785e647c1b0b987efcf2cbe370
#
_cell.length_a   1.000
_cell.length_b   1.000
_cell.length_c   1.000
_cell.angle_alpha   90.00
_cell.angle_beta   90.00
_cell.angle_gamma   90.00
#
_symmetry.space_group_name_H-M   'P 1'
#
loop_
_entity.id
_entity.type
_entity.pdbx_description
1 polymer ?
#
loop_
_entity_poly.entity_id
_entity_poly.type
_entity_poly.pdbx_seq_one_letter_code
_entity_poly.pdbx_strand_id
1 'polypeptide(L)'
;MPAEGNPPQDSSHVDVVIDGREVRVPKDMLVLDAAAKLGIHIPIYCSHPKMEPVAVCRMCLVHIERFPKLQPACATYVSDGMVVTTNNTEVVKVREGMLEFLLVNHPLDCPVCDRGGECDLQDFTFRYGPGASRFPITDKVHFSKAVPLSEHIELDQERCILCWRCVRYYDEITGEKEIVLEQRGVETLVNTFNGEPLRSAFQGNLPEICPVGALTHREYRFKSRPWDLQRTAGVCPECSYGCNINIDSRDFAVQRFVSRDNPLVDDMWLCDRGRYSFPAWNSTERVRRPSVHPRRGTAADVSLGEAISTASRELRDVIAKQSGASVGVFGSAQSTNEELWLLQRLARDVIGTPHIDHQLEPFLDLSAAEHELGIADIEECDALVVLGTEPEAEAPVLTLRLYKAEHKRGARVHRVDAGVDAKQVGAAIGGAPRVGIIADETNRAHASAVASALGKGAASVRRLTITRGINGRGAKDLGVLPNVLPGYQASSRPGNSGRDILEAAAAGDVRALLFLGPNPALEAAGDLLERALRKARSVVAIDTRPSIVVQHATVVIPGHAVVEKPGSVTNVEGRVQRIRQSLPPATTTPAETRVLTTLAGELGASDWSSGDPLAVNRAMREALPAYAAAGNGGRALWTAGAVA
;
A
#
# COMPACT_ATOMS: atom_id res chain seq x y z
N MET A 1 50.55 -39.64 -0.21
CA MET A 1 49.23 -39.10 0.04
C MET A 1 49.26 -37.62 -0.37
N PRO A 2 48.48 -37.17 -1.35
CA PRO A 2 48.46 -35.75 -1.67
C PRO A 2 47.61 -35.02 -0.60
N ALA A 3 48.09 -33.89 -0.16
CA ALA A 3 47.42 -33.00 0.79
C ALA A 3 46.07 -32.56 0.21
N GLU A 4 44.99 -32.79 0.98
CA GLU A 4 43.67 -32.23 0.68
C GLU A 4 43.78 -30.70 0.69
N GLY A 5 43.71 -30.10 -0.50
CA GLY A 5 43.61 -28.68 -0.64
C GLY A 5 42.30 -28.21 -0.05
N ASN A 6 42.32 -27.25 0.86
CA ASN A 6 41.15 -26.53 1.33
C ASN A 6 40.36 -26.03 0.10
N PRO A 7 39.03 -26.17 0.10
CA PRO A 7 38.20 -25.58 -0.94
C PRO A 7 38.48 -24.06 -1.02
N PRO A 8 38.41 -23.45 -2.22
CA PRO A 8 38.68 -22.03 -2.37
C PRO A 8 37.76 -21.24 -1.45
N GLN A 9 38.35 -20.47 -0.52
CA GLN A 9 37.60 -19.56 0.35
C GLN A 9 36.85 -18.57 -0.54
N ASP A 10 35.55 -18.53 -0.41
CA ASP A 10 34.70 -17.54 -1.05
C ASP A 10 35.14 -16.13 -0.57
N SER A 11 35.86 -15.41 -1.42
CA SER A 11 36.48 -14.11 -1.11
C SER A 11 35.45 -13.00 -0.87
N SER A 12 34.14 -13.29 -1.04
CA SER A 12 33.04 -12.37 -0.81
C SER A 12 32.55 -12.35 0.66
N HIS A 13 32.92 -13.36 1.46
CA HIS A 13 32.53 -13.50 2.86
C HIS A 13 33.75 -13.47 3.80
N VAL A 14 33.53 -13.00 5.02
CA VAL A 14 34.53 -12.90 6.08
C VAL A 14 34.02 -13.53 7.36
N ASP A 15 34.93 -14.05 8.19
CA ASP A 15 34.63 -14.62 9.49
C ASP A 15 34.90 -13.57 10.58
N VAL A 16 33.86 -13.29 11.42
CA VAL A 16 33.88 -12.25 12.46
C VAL A 16 33.47 -12.86 13.77
N VAL A 17 34.10 -12.46 14.86
CA VAL A 17 33.73 -12.85 16.23
C VAL A 17 33.07 -11.66 16.92
N ILE A 18 31.84 -11.81 17.38
CA ILE A 18 31.11 -10.78 18.13
C ILE A 18 30.66 -11.35 19.47
N ASP A 19 31.12 -10.75 20.57
CA ASP A 19 30.91 -11.22 21.95
C ASP A 19 31.20 -12.73 22.11
N GLY A 20 32.30 -13.19 21.51
CA GLY A 20 32.74 -14.59 21.58
C GLY A 20 31.97 -15.56 20.66
N ARG A 21 31.07 -15.06 19.78
CA ARG A 21 30.28 -15.85 18.84
C ARG A 21 30.74 -15.61 17.42
N GLU A 22 31.07 -16.67 16.71
CA GLU A 22 31.51 -16.62 15.32
C GLU A 22 30.31 -16.44 14.36
N VAL A 23 30.51 -15.63 13.33
CA VAL A 23 29.54 -15.43 12.24
C VAL A 23 30.27 -15.20 10.93
N ARG A 24 29.84 -15.89 9.87
CA ARG A 24 30.31 -15.68 8.50
C ARG A 24 29.33 -14.78 7.76
N VAL A 25 29.82 -13.65 7.25
CA VAL A 25 28.99 -12.60 6.65
C VAL A 25 29.68 -12.00 5.41
N PRO A 26 28.93 -11.38 4.48
CA PRO A 26 29.52 -10.59 3.39
C PRO A 26 30.44 -9.49 3.93
N LYS A 27 31.57 -9.28 3.26
CA LYS A 27 32.58 -8.30 3.70
C LYS A 27 32.14 -6.83 3.61
N ASP A 28 31.10 -6.56 2.85
CA ASP A 28 30.45 -5.24 2.72
C ASP A 28 29.35 -4.99 3.77
N MET A 29 29.20 -5.90 4.74
CA MET A 29 28.24 -5.76 5.84
C MET A 29 28.80 -4.88 6.96
N LEU A 30 27.90 -4.11 7.60
CA LEU A 30 28.25 -3.33 8.79
C LEU A 30 28.30 -4.22 10.04
N VAL A 31 29.15 -3.85 11.01
CA VAL A 31 29.22 -4.53 12.31
C VAL A 31 27.86 -4.57 13.01
N LEU A 32 27.04 -3.50 12.87
CA LEU A 32 25.69 -3.44 13.39
C LEU A 32 24.82 -4.60 12.87
N ASP A 33 24.85 -4.82 11.55
CA ASP A 33 24.02 -5.82 10.87
C ASP A 33 24.54 -7.25 11.14
N ALA A 34 25.86 -7.42 11.22
CA ALA A 34 26.48 -8.68 11.60
C ALA A 34 26.10 -9.08 13.04
N ALA A 35 26.07 -8.12 13.97
CA ALA A 35 25.61 -8.34 15.35
C ALA A 35 24.12 -8.71 15.40
N ALA A 36 23.29 -8.06 14.59
CA ALA A 36 21.85 -8.36 14.50
C ALA A 36 21.58 -9.80 14.02
N LYS A 37 22.42 -10.35 13.10
CA LYS A 37 22.33 -11.76 12.68
C LYS A 37 22.54 -12.75 13.83
N LEU A 38 23.33 -12.36 14.82
CA LEU A 38 23.54 -13.15 16.04
C LEU A 38 22.48 -12.89 17.11
N GLY A 39 21.50 -12.02 16.86
CA GLY A 39 20.53 -11.58 17.85
C GLY A 39 21.09 -10.65 18.91
N ILE A 40 22.26 -10.02 18.63
CA ILE A 40 22.90 -9.04 19.53
C ILE A 40 22.37 -7.66 19.17
N HIS A 41 21.68 -7.02 20.10
CA HIS A 41 21.11 -5.69 19.92
C HIS A 41 22.13 -4.60 20.28
N ILE A 42 22.50 -3.76 19.32
CA ILE A 42 23.30 -2.56 19.51
C ILE A 42 22.38 -1.34 19.39
N PRO A 43 22.30 -0.46 20.42
CA PRO A 43 21.37 0.69 20.38
C PRO A 43 21.83 1.74 19.35
N ILE A 44 20.86 2.31 18.64
CA ILE A 44 21.08 3.32 17.57
C ILE A 44 20.01 4.40 17.61
N TYR A 45 20.36 5.65 17.25
CA TYR A 45 19.37 6.71 16.98
C TYR A 45 19.49 7.24 15.55
N CYS A 46 20.71 7.56 15.06
CA CYS A 46 20.90 8.19 13.76
C CYS A 46 20.86 7.21 12.59
N SER A 47 21.22 5.96 12.81
CA SER A 47 21.19 4.93 11.77
C SER A 47 19.75 4.52 11.44
N HIS A 48 19.50 4.23 10.16
CA HIS A 48 18.22 3.75 9.65
C HIS A 48 18.50 2.77 8.49
N PRO A 49 17.80 1.63 8.40
CA PRO A 49 18.14 0.57 7.43
C PRO A 49 18.00 0.98 5.96
N LYS A 50 17.27 2.06 5.67
CA LYS A 50 17.05 2.56 4.30
C LYS A 50 17.87 3.82 3.98
N MET A 51 18.76 4.25 4.88
CA MET A 51 19.59 5.46 4.72
C MET A 51 21.07 5.11 4.90
N GLU A 52 21.95 5.89 4.28
CA GLU A 52 23.39 5.71 4.37
C GLU A 52 23.92 5.89 5.83
N PRO A 53 25.00 5.23 6.20
CA PRO A 53 25.60 5.40 7.52
C PRO A 53 26.09 6.84 7.76
N VAL A 54 25.81 7.43 8.94
CA VAL A 54 26.23 8.79 9.30
C VAL A 54 27.00 8.88 10.63
N ALA A 55 26.80 7.93 11.53
CA ALA A 55 27.50 7.81 12.83
C ALA A 55 27.50 9.06 13.73
N VAL A 56 26.43 9.89 13.71
CA VAL A 56 26.34 11.16 14.44
C VAL A 56 26.08 10.96 15.94
N CYS A 57 25.14 10.07 16.30
CA CYS A 57 24.66 9.93 17.69
C CYS A 57 25.63 9.21 18.62
N ARG A 58 26.59 8.46 18.10
CA ARG A 58 27.59 7.69 18.86
C ARG A 58 27.06 6.64 19.85
N MET A 59 25.78 6.35 19.83
CA MET A 59 25.15 5.37 20.72
C MET A 59 25.59 3.93 20.42
N CYS A 60 25.96 3.64 19.16
CA CYS A 60 26.36 2.32 18.68
C CYS A 60 27.85 2.01 18.83
N LEU A 61 28.60 2.75 19.65
CA LEU A 61 30.02 2.49 19.84
C LEU A 61 30.27 1.10 20.42
N VAL A 62 31.25 0.38 19.83
CA VAL A 62 31.70 -0.96 20.23
C VAL A 62 33.22 -1.00 20.31
N HIS A 63 33.76 -1.92 21.09
CA HIS A 63 35.20 -2.20 21.12
C HIS A 63 35.53 -3.19 20.01
N ILE A 64 36.54 -2.87 19.21
CA ILE A 64 37.11 -3.75 18.19
C ILE A 64 38.59 -3.94 18.52
N GLU A 65 39.03 -5.19 18.62
CA GLU A 65 40.45 -5.48 18.89
C GLU A 65 41.37 -4.81 17.87
N ARG A 66 42.53 -4.35 18.33
CA ARG A 66 43.55 -3.61 17.55
C ARG A 66 43.13 -2.19 17.14
N PHE A 67 41.91 -1.73 17.44
CA PHE A 67 41.56 -0.32 17.26
C PHE A 67 41.81 0.44 18.57
N PRO A 68 42.51 1.59 18.52
CA PRO A 68 42.88 2.34 19.73
C PRO A 68 41.71 3.06 20.40
N LYS A 69 40.52 3.15 19.71
CA LYS A 69 39.32 3.82 20.17
C LYS A 69 38.11 3.00 19.78
N LEU A 70 37.00 3.14 20.53
CA LEU A 70 35.73 2.57 20.16
C LEU A 70 35.26 3.02 18.78
N GLN A 71 34.66 2.11 18.03
CA GLN A 71 34.18 2.33 16.67
C GLN A 71 32.66 2.34 16.57
N PRO A 72 32.05 3.16 15.71
CA PRO A 72 30.60 3.16 15.49
C PRO A 72 30.17 1.93 14.69
N ALA A 73 29.49 0.97 15.30
CA ALA A 73 29.04 -0.25 14.63
C ALA A 73 28.16 0.00 13.41
N CYS A 74 27.40 1.10 13.39
CA CYS A 74 26.52 1.47 12.29
C CYS A 74 27.24 2.08 11.05
N ALA A 75 28.57 2.26 11.12
CA ALA A 75 29.36 2.83 10.03
C ALA A 75 30.72 2.15 9.86
N THR A 76 30.95 1.02 10.51
CA THR A 76 32.17 0.22 10.41
C THR A 76 31.86 -1.07 9.68
N TYR A 77 32.50 -1.28 8.52
CA TYR A 77 32.39 -2.54 7.78
C TYR A 77 33.20 -3.64 8.46
N VAL A 78 32.70 -4.86 8.36
CA VAL A 78 33.41 -6.04 8.88
C VAL A 78 34.67 -6.36 8.06
N SER A 79 35.65 -6.96 8.70
CA SER A 79 36.86 -7.52 8.04
C SER A 79 37.16 -8.89 8.59
N ASP A 80 37.91 -9.68 7.82
CA ASP A 80 38.26 -11.05 8.21
C ASP A 80 39.05 -11.10 9.51
N GLY A 81 38.64 -12.01 10.40
CA GLY A 81 39.23 -12.16 11.72
C GLY A 81 38.95 -11.00 12.70
N MET A 82 38.00 -10.11 12.39
CA MET A 82 37.62 -9.02 13.29
C MET A 82 37.01 -9.57 14.57
N VAL A 83 37.46 -9.08 15.73
CA VAL A 83 36.89 -9.41 17.04
C VAL A 83 36.25 -8.18 17.64
N VAL A 84 34.92 -8.27 17.88
CA VAL A 84 34.08 -7.17 18.36
C VAL A 84 33.51 -7.51 19.74
N THR A 85 33.58 -6.57 20.67
CA THR A 85 32.93 -6.66 21.97
C THR A 85 31.92 -5.54 22.12
N THR A 86 30.65 -5.92 22.31
CA THR A 86 29.53 -4.97 22.37
C THR A 86 29.12 -4.61 23.80
N ASN A 87 29.66 -5.28 24.81
CA ASN A 87 29.19 -5.16 26.21
C ASN A 87 30.33 -5.32 27.24
N ASN A 88 31.42 -4.55 27.09
CA ASN A 88 32.44 -4.42 28.14
C ASN A 88 32.24 -3.14 28.96
N THR A 89 33.00 -2.99 30.04
CA THR A 89 32.90 -1.84 30.97
C THR A 89 33.07 -0.49 30.24
N GLU A 90 33.97 -0.42 29.25
CA GLU A 90 34.22 0.80 28.48
C GLU A 90 33.01 1.17 27.63
N VAL A 91 32.46 0.21 26.87
CA VAL A 91 31.28 0.40 26.03
C VAL A 91 30.06 0.79 26.84
N VAL A 92 29.81 0.13 27.99
CA VAL A 92 28.71 0.46 28.89
C VAL A 92 28.83 1.91 29.39
N LYS A 93 30.01 2.30 29.88
CA LYS A 93 30.25 3.66 30.40
C LYS A 93 30.07 4.73 29.32
N VAL A 94 30.46 4.45 28.08
CA VAL A 94 30.26 5.39 26.97
C VAL A 94 28.79 5.52 26.61
N ARG A 95 28.00 4.42 26.59
CA ARG A 95 26.56 4.49 26.36
C ARG A 95 25.83 5.28 27.43
N GLU A 96 26.16 5.08 28.69
CA GLU A 96 25.64 5.89 29.79
C GLU A 96 25.93 7.37 29.58
N GLY A 97 27.18 7.73 29.22
CA GLY A 97 27.56 9.10 28.92
C GLY A 97 26.83 9.69 27.72
N MET A 98 26.63 8.92 26.64
CA MET A 98 25.89 9.39 25.46
C MET A 98 24.42 9.65 25.81
N LEU A 99 23.79 8.80 26.60
CA LEU A 99 22.42 9.02 27.08
C LEU A 99 22.35 10.24 28.00
N GLU A 100 23.32 10.42 28.90
CA GLU A 100 23.39 11.60 29.75
C GLU A 100 23.44 12.90 28.91
N PHE A 101 24.28 12.95 27.86
CA PHE A 101 24.32 14.09 26.94
C PHE A 101 23.00 14.32 26.22
N LEU A 102 22.33 13.27 25.75
CA LEU A 102 21.02 13.40 25.08
C LEU A 102 19.93 13.88 26.05
N LEU A 103 20.03 13.54 27.32
CA LEU A 103 19.03 13.87 28.34
C LEU A 103 19.28 15.24 29.00
N VAL A 104 20.48 15.84 28.88
CA VAL A 104 20.81 17.11 29.53
C VAL A 104 19.73 18.19 29.33
N ASN A 105 19.35 18.43 28.07
CA ASN A 105 18.33 19.42 27.74
C ASN A 105 16.97 18.79 27.35
N HIS A 106 16.87 17.48 27.26
CA HIS A 106 15.61 16.83 26.88
C HIS A 106 14.53 17.11 27.95
N PRO A 107 13.31 17.57 27.57
CA PRO A 107 12.28 17.95 28.52
C PRO A 107 11.68 16.71 29.22
N LEU A 108 11.13 16.91 30.41
CA LEU A 108 10.43 15.86 31.18
C LEU A 108 8.98 15.68 30.69
N ASP A 109 8.80 15.58 29.38
CA ASP A 109 7.51 15.59 28.70
C ASP A 109 6.91 14.19 28.48
N CYS A 110 7.54 13.11 28.90
CA CYS A 110 7.06 11.75 28.63
C CYS A 110 5.55 11.56 28.91
N PRO A 111 4.98 12.10 30.00
CA PRO A 111 3.55 11.98 30.28
C PRO A 111 2.65 12.68 29.25
N VAL A 112 3.14 13.72 28.58
CA VAL A 112 2.42 14.54 27.57
C VAL A 112 3.01 14.44 26.17
N CYS A 113 3.96 13.53 25.95
CA CYS A 113 4.59 13.28 24.66
C CYS A 113 3.90 12.13 23.93
N ASP A 114 3.44 12.32 22.70
CA ASP A 114 2.78 11.25 21.93
C ASP A 114 3.68 10.06 21.63
N ARG A 115 5.01 10.23 21.66
CA ARG A 115 5.95 9.14 21.48
C ARG A 115 6.10 8.24 22.72
N GLY A 116 5.55 8.65 23.87
CA GLY A 116 5.61 7.86 25.10
C GLY A 116 5.05 6.47 24.94
N GLY A 117 5.88 5.43 25.18
CA GLY A 117 5.56 4.02 24.97
C GLY A 117 6.00 3.42 23.62
N GLU A 118 6.50 4.26 22.69
CA GLU A 118 7.14 3.84 21.44
C GLU A 118 8.37 4.71 21.14
N CYS A 119 9.13 5.09 22.18
CA CYS A 119 10.24 6.04 22.11
C CYS A 119 11.58 5.36 22.38
N ASP A 120 12.46 5.33 21.37
CA ASP A 120 13.80 4.72 21.51
C ASP A 120 14.62 5.38 22.63
N LEU A 121 14.49 6.71 22.84
CA LEU A 121 15.21 7.40 23.90
C LEU A 121 14.74 6.94 25.28
N GLN A 122 13.43 6.77 25.48
CA GLN A 122 12.86 6.26 26.71
C GLN A 122 13.34 4.83 27.00
N ASP A 123 13.22 3.94 26.00
CA ASP A 123 13.59 2.52 26.15
C ASP A 123 15.10 2.34 26.40
N PHE A 124 15.95 3.08 25.68
CA PHE A 124 17.40 3.00 25.87
C PHE A 124 17.85 3.65 27.17
N THR A 125 17.15 4.68 27.64
CA THR A 125 17.43 5.27 28.96
C THR A 125 17.18 4.26 30.07
N PHE A 126 16.06 3.53 30.02
CA PHE A 126 15.78 2.47 30.99
C PHE A 126 16.76 1.30 30.90
N ARG A 127 17.19 0.94 29.69
CA ARG A 127 18.04 -0.25 29.49
C ARG A 127 19.54 0.01 29.69
N TYR A 128 20.03 1.18 29.32
CA TYR A 128 21.46 1.49 29.24
C TYR A 128 21.85 2.78 29.96
N GLY A 129 20.91 3.58 30.41
CA GLY A 129 21.18 4.88 31.00
C GLY A 129 21.53 4.83 32.50
N PRO A 130 22.03 5.95 33.04
CA PRO A 130 22.25 6.10 34.47
C PRO A 130 20.91 6.17 35.19
N GLY A 131 20.85 5.65 36.41
CA GLY A 131 19.63 5.61 37.21
C GLY A 131 19.17 6.97 37.75
N ALA A 132 19.99 8.03 37.63
CA ALA A 132 19.69 9.38 38.11
C ALA A 132 20.37 10.44 37.25
N SER A 133 19.77 11.63 37.21
CA SER A 133 20.37 12.80 36.55
C SER A 133 21.28 13.54 37.53
N ARG A 134 22.46 13.95 37.07
CA ARG A 134 23.36 14.85 37.78
C ARG A 134 23.13 16.32 37.44
N PHE A 135 22.34 16.59 36.41
CA PHE A 135 22.10 17.94 35.89
C PHE A 135 20.82 18.53 36.53
N PRO A 136 20.86 19.78 37.04
CA PRO A 136 19.67 20.42 37.58
C PRO A 136 18.59 20.64 36.51
N ILE A 137 17.35 20.32 36.87
CA ILE A 137 16.22 20.46 35.94
C ILE A 137 16.00 21.91 35.51
N THR A 138 16.27 22.84 36.42
CA THR A 138 16.13 24.31 36.20
C THR A 138 17.10 24.88 35.17
N ASP A 139 18.16 24.14 34.86
CA ASP A 139 19.23 24.63 33.96
C ASP A 139 19.11 24.10 32.54
N LYS A 140 18.01 23.40 32.23
CA LYS A 140 17.72 22.92 30.85
C LYS A 140 17.47 24.12 29.91
N VAL A 141 18.05 24.04 28.72
CA VAL A 141 17.80 25.02 27.66
C VAL A 141 16.41 24.77 27.08
N HIS A 142 15.67 25.85 26.84
CA HIS A 142 14.34 25.81 26.26
C HIS A 142 14.31 26.32 24.81
N PHE A 143 13.64 25.61 23.94
CA PHE A 143 13.40 25.94 22.55
C PHE A 143 11.90 26.03 22.26
N SER A 144 11.54 26.36 21.02
CA SER A 144 10.15 26.43 20.60
C SER A 144 9.48 25.07 20.62
N LYS A 145 8.28 25.04 21.17
CA LYS A 145 7.37 23.89 21.12
C LYS A 145 6.26 24.13 20.11
N ALA A 146 5.65 23.04 19.64
CA ALA A 146 4.47 23.08 18.80
C ALA A 146 4.67 23.96 17.54
N VAL A 147 5.81 23.82 16.85
CA VAL A 147 6.11 24.49 15.59
C VAL A 147 5.43 23.74 14.44
N PRO A 148 4.41 24.32 13.78
CA PRO A 148 3.76 23.65 12.65
C PRO A 148 4.70 23.64 11.44
N LEU A 149 5.10 22.46 10.97
CA LEU A 149 5.86 22.32 9.73
C LEU A 149 4.94 22.19 8.51
N SER A 150 3.70 21.75 8.73
CA SER A 150 2.65 21.66 7.71
C SER A 150 1.27 21.46 8.37
N GLU A 151 0.26 21.19 7.56
CA GLU A 151 -1.06 20.78 8.06
C GLU A 151 -1.03 19.44 8.81
N HIS A 152 -0.07 18.56 8.49
CA HIS A 152 0.05 17.21 9.03
C HIS A 152 1.11 17.05 10.11
N ILE A 153 2.18 17.84 10.08
CA ILE A 153 3.37 17.62 10.91
C ILE A 153 3.59 18.78 11.86
N GLU A 154 3.87 18.42 13.12
CA GLU A 154 4.26 19.37 14.16
C GLU A 154 5.61 18.97 14.77
N LEU A 155 6.46 19.96 14.99
CA LEU A 155 7.79 19.84 15.58
C LEU A 155 7.83 20.43 16.99
N ASP A 156 8.33 19.65 17.93
CA ASP A 156 8.78 20.10 19.25
C ASP A 156 10.32 20.11 19.24
N GLN A 157 10.89 21.31 19.19
CA GLN A 157 12.34 21.47 19.08
C GLN A 157 13.10 21.04 20.35
N GLU A 158 12.48 21.15 21.54
CA GLU A 158 13.09 20.70 22.79
C GLU A 158 13.28 19.18 22.84
N ARG A 159 12.39 18.42 22.18
CA ARG A 159 12.47 16.96 22.16
C ARG A 159 13.44 16.42 21.11
N CYS A 160 13.91 17.28 20.22
CA CYS A 160 14.82 16.88 19.14
C CYS A 160 16.20 16.51 19.69
N ILE A 161 16.70 15.31 19.32
CA ILE A 161 18.04 14.82 19.68
C ILE A 161 19.06 14.99 18.55
N LEU A 162 18.75 15.77 17.52
CA LEU A 162 19.63 16.08 16.39
C LEU A 162 20.23 14.83 15.73
N CYS A 163 19.43 13.78 15.53
CA CYS A 163 19.88 12.53 14.93
C CYS A 163 19.98 12.59 13.39
N TRP A 164 19.46 13.63 12.77
CA TRP A 164 19.47 13.91 11.33
C TRP A 164 18.66 12.95 10.46
N ARG A 165 17.89 12.02 11.00
CA ARG A 165 17.07 11.13 10.17
C ARG A 165 16.12 11.88 9.26
N CYS A 166 15.45 12.93 9.75
CA CYS A 166 14.49 13.73 8.97
C CYS A 166 15.15 14.51 7.82
N VAL A 167 16.31 15.14 8.07
CA VAL A 167 17.08 15.85 7.04
C VAL A 167 17.54 14.88 5.96
N ARG A 168 18.13 13.75 6.38
CA ARG A 168 18.63 12.72 5.47
C ARG A 168 17.52 12.01 4.71
N TYR A 169 16.35 11.86 5.30
CA TYR A 169 15.16 11.33 4.63
C TYR A 169 14.81 12.18 3.40
N TYR A 170 14.77 13.49 3.56
CA TYR A 170 14.49 14.39 2.44
C TYR A 170 15.61 14.44 1.40
N ASP A 171 16.84 14.25 1.81
CA ASP A 171 17.99 14.25 0.89
C ASP A 171 18.17 12.90 0.16
N GLU A 172 18.02 11.78 0.87
CA GLU A 172 18.37 10.46 0.37
C GLU A 172 17.20 9.66 -0.22
N ILE A 173 15.97 9.90 0.27
CA ILE A 173 14.78 9.09 -0.06
C ILE A 173 13.84 9.85 -1.00
N THR A 174 13.49 11.11 -0.68
CA THR A 174 12.59 11.89 -1.54
C THR A 174 13.32 12.80 -2.52
N GLY A 175 14.52 13.27 -2.18
CA GLY A 175 15.30 14.22 -3.00
C GLY A 175 14.82 15.67 -2.92
N GLU A 176 13.87 15.99 -2.06
CA GLU A 176 13.16 17.28 -2.04
C GLU A 176 13.82 18.38 -1.18
N LYS A 177 14.69 18.01 -0.24
CA LYS A 177 15.51 18.94 0.60
C LYS A 177 14.71 20.02 1.36
N GLU A 178 13.50 19.71 1.82
CA GLU A 178 12.64 20.69 2.50
C GLU A 178 13.02 20.92 3.97
N ILE A 179 13.68 19.94 4.64
CA ILE A 179 14.14 20.05 6.03
C ILE A 179 15.65 20.28 6.06
N VAL A 180 16.06 21.25 6.87
CA VAL A 180 17.45 21.66 7.01
C VAL A 180 17.86 21.74 8.48
N LEU A 181 19.18 21.80 8.71
CA LEU A 181 19.77 22.20 9.98
C LEU A 181 20.06 23.70 9.93
N GLU A 182 19.44 24.43 10.84
CA GLU A 182 19.73 25.84 11.05
C GLU A 182 20.71 26.01 12.20
N GLN A 183 21.50 27.08 12.17
CA GLN A 183 22.49 27.42 13.18
C GLN A 183 23.63 26.35 13.28
N ARG A 184 24.43 26.44 14.34
CA ARG A 184 25.54 25.51 14.59
C ARG A 184 25.86 25.40 16.09
N GLY A 185 26.56 24.32 16.45
CA GLY A 185 26.92 24.06 17.83
C GLY A 185 25.70 23.81 18.69
N VAL A 186 25.61 24.45 19.84
CA VAL A 186 24.51 24.26 20.82
C VAL A 186 23.19 24.87 20.36
N GLU A 187 23.23 25.76 19.38
CA GLU A 187 22.05 26.44 18.82
C GLU A 187 21.49 25.69 17.60
N THR A 188 22.07 24.58 17.19
CA THR A 188 21.61 23.81 16.03
C THR A 188 20.16 23.36 16.22
N LEU A 189 19.32 23.68 15.24
CA LEU A 189 17.91 23.30 15.21
C LEU A 189 17.57 22.62 13.88
N VAL A 190 16.59 21.73 13.93
CA VAL A 190 15.91 21.24 12.73
C VAL A 190 14.78 22.21 12.40
N ASN A 191 14.69 22.61 11.15
CA ASN A 191 13.63 23.48 10.67
C ASN A 191 13.35 23.23 9.17
N THR A 192 12.29 23.84 8.63
CA THR A 192 12.06 23.89 7.19
C THR A 192 12.91 24.99 6.54
N PHE A 193 13.27 24.79 5.27
CA PHE A 193 14.06 25.79 4.54
C PHE A 193 13.30 27.12 4.44
N ASN A 194 13.90 28.20 4.90
CA ASN A 194 13.31 29.56 4.95
C ASN A 194 11.96 29.66 5.72
N GLY A 195 11.62 28.67 6.57
CA GLY A 195 10.33 28.66 7.28
C GLY A 195 9.13 28.32 6.39
N GLU A 196 9.36 27.90 5.15
CA GLU A 196 8.28 27.47 4.24
C GLU A 196 7.66 26.14 4.74
N PRO A 197 6.34 25.98 4.64
CA PRO A 197 5.70 24.73 5.03
C PRO A 197 6.12 23.58 4.10
N LEU A 198 6.17 22.35 4.66
CA LEU A 198 6.44 21.14 3.89
C LEU A 198 5.36 20.92 2.82
N ARG A 199 5.77 20.53 1.62
CA ARG A 199 4.92 20.28 0.46
C ARG A 199 5.00 18.85 -0.06
N SER A 200 5.99 18.10 0.41
CA SER A 200 6.18 16.70 0.05
C SER A 200 4.91 15.88 0.26
N ALA A 201 4.63 14.97 -0.66
CA ALA A 201 3.57 13.96 -0.50
C ALA A 201 3.96 12.82 0.47
N PHE A 202 5.11 12.92 1.15
CA PHE A 202 5.69 11.87 1.99
C PHE A 202 6.09 12.34 3.39
N GLN A 203 5.64 13.52 3.79
CA GLN A 203 6.00 14.12 5.08
C GLN A 203 5.54 13.29 6.28
N GLY A 204 4.46 12.52 6.14
CA GLY A 204 3.96 11.63 7.19
C GLY A 204 4.92 10.51 7.60
N ASN A 205 5.98 10.23 6.83
CA ASN A 205 7.02 9.30 7.28
C ASN A 205 7.96 9.90 8.32
N LEU A 206 8.04 11.23 8.44
CA LEU A 206 8.91 11.92 9.40
C LEU A 206 8.66 11.50 10.85
N PRO A 207 7.41 11.49 11.37
CA PRO A 207 7.15 11.01 12.73
C PRO A 207 7.50 9.53 12.92
N GLU A 208 7.38 8.70 11.90
CA GLU A 208 7.71 7.28 12.01
C GLU A 208 9.21 7.01 12.13
N ILE A 209 10.02 7.73 11.35
CA ILE A 209 11.48 7.59 11.40
C ILE A 209 12.13 8.36 12.55
N CYS A 210 11.42 9.33 13.15
CA CYS A 210 11.93 10.09 14.29
C CYS A 210 11.99 9.18 15.52
N PRO A 211 13.18 8.99 16.15
CA PRO A 211 13.32 8.08 17.29
C PRO A 211 12.71 8.62 18.58
N VAL A 212 12.30 9.89 18.58
CA VAL A 212 11.74 10.60 19.74
C VAL A 212 10.46 11.35 19.38
N GLY A 213 9.81 11.97 20.35
CA GLY A 213 8.58 12.73 20.12
C GLY A 213 8.77 14.16 19.62
N ALA A 214 9.84 14.42 18.86
CA ALA A 214 10.09 15.74 18.28
C ALA A 214 9.16 16.00 17.08
N LEU A 215 9.01 15.04 16.17
CA LEU A 215 8.09 15.10 15.04
C LEU A 215 6.86 14.24 15.35
N THR A 216 5.67 14.81 15.22
CA THR A 216 4.40 14.16 15.53
C THR A 216 3.34 14.45 14.48
N HIS A 217 2.41 13.50 14.30
CA HIS A 217 1.25 13.70 13.43
C HIS A 217 0.21 14.57 14.13
N ARG A 218 -0.23 15.66 13.51
CA ARG A 218 -1.26 16.55 14.09
C ARG A 218 -2.60 15.85 14.25
N GLU A 219 -2.97 14.99 13.32
CA GLU A 219 -4.23 14.23 13.34
C GLU A 219 -4.30 13.18 14.46
N TYR A 220 -3.15 12.62 14.85
CA TYR A 220 -3.08 11.59 15.90
C TYR A 220 -2.74 12.15 17.27
N ARG A 221 -2.15 13.36 17.33
CA ARG A 221 -1.62 13.97 18.56
C ARG A 221 -2.65 13.97 19.68
N PHE A 222 -2.26 13.43 20.85
CA PHE A 222 -3.04 13.32 22.09
C PHE A 222 -4.29 12.44 22.03
N LYS A 223 -4.46 11.60 21.00
CA LYS A 223 -5.65 10.76 20.85
C LYS A 223 -5.54 9.41 21.57
N SER A 224 -4.38 8.78 21.59
CA SER A 224 -4.21 7.46 22.17
C SER A 224 -2.77 7.17 22.55
N ARG A 225 -2.57 6.20 23.45
CA ARG A 225 -1.25 5.63 23.74
C ARG A 225 -1.04 4.34 22.95
N PRO A 226 0.22 3.97 22.60
CA PRO A 226 0.49 2.77 21.82
C PRO A 226 -0.06 1.49 22.43
N TRP A 227 -0.06 1.36 23.74
CA TRP A 227 -0.59 0.18 24.46
C TRP A 227 -2.12 0.11 24.51
N ASP A 228 -2.83 1.20 24.18
CA ASP A 228 -4.29 1.23 24.09
C ASP A 228 -4.78 0.86 22.67
N LEU A 229 -3.86 0.73 21.71
CA LEU A 229 -4.19 0.49 20.32
C LEU A 229 -4.25 -1.00 19.99
N GLN A 230 -5.27 -1.40 19.25
CA GLN A 230 -5.33 -2.67 18.57
C GLN A 230 -4.71 -2.54 17.19
N ARG A 231 -3.61 -3.26 16.92
CA ARG A 231 -2.89 -3.21 15.65
C ARG A 231 -3.28 -4.37 14.73
N THR A 232 -3.75 -4.06 13.54
CA THR A 232 -4.13 -5.04 12.51
C THR A 232 -3.34 -4.78 11.23
N ALA A 233 -2.68 -5.83 10.70
CA ALA A 233 -1.99 -5.73 9.43
C ALA A 233 -2.98 -5.67 8.26
N GLY A 234 -2.82 -4.69 7.38
CA GLY A 234 -3.69 -4.42 6.24
C GLY A 234 -2.92 -3.96 5.00
N VAL A 235 -3.68 -3.49 4.04
CA VAL A 235 -3.21 -2.87 2.78
C VAL A 235 -3.85 -1.48 2.68
N CYS A 236 -3.09 -0.51 2.21
CA CYS A 236 -3.56 0.87 2.02
C CYS A 236 -4.72 0.88 1.00
N PRO A 237 -5.87 1.50 1.32
CA PRO A 237 -7.07 1.43 0.48
C PRO A 237 -7.12 2.47 -0.65
N GLU A 238 -6.12 3.36 -0.79
CA GLU A 238 -6.24 4.56 -1.63
C GLU A 238 -5.89 4.35 -3.11
N CYS A 239 -4.98 3.43 -3.43
CA CYS A 239 -4.59 3.20 -4.82
C CYS A 239 -4.14 1.76 -5.07
N SER A 240 -3.93 1.44 -6.33
CA SER A 240 -3.53 0.10 -6.79
C SER A 240 -2.10 -0.30 -6.42
N TYR A 241 -1.28 0.61 -5.92
CA TYR A 241 0.10 0.28 -5.54
C TYR A 241 0.16 -0.77 -4.43
N GLY A 242 -0.80 -0.74 -3.48
CA GLY A 242 -0.97 -1.78 -2.49
C GLY A 242 0.04 -1.72 -1.33
N CYS A 243 0.42 -0.52 -0.87
CA CYS A 243 1.31 -0.34 0.28
C CYS A 243 0.83 -1.13 1.48
N ASN A 244 1.76 -1.80 2.17
CA ASN A 244 1.47 -2.51 3.40
C ASN A 244 1.38 -1.55 4.58
N ILE A 245 0.31 -1.67 5.35
CA ILE A 245 0.08 -0.83 6.53
C ILE A 245 -0.25 -1.65 7.76
N ASN A 246 -0.03 -1.05 8.91
CA ASN A 246 -0.70 -1.40 10.15
C ASN A 246 -1.85 -0.40 10.37
N ILE A 247 -3.01 -0.92 10.67
CA ILE A 247 -4.20 -0.16 11.04
C ILE A 247 -4.28 -0.18 12.56
N ASP A 248 -4.00 0.95 13.18
CA ASP A 248 -4.10 1.12 14.63
C ASP A 248 -5.50 1.66 14.96
N SER A 249 -6.28 0.89 15.71
CA SER A 249 -7.66 1.21 16.08
C SER A 249 -7.86 1.20 17.60
N ARG A 250 -8.84 1.99 18.07
CA ARG A 250 -9.32 2.06 19.45
C ARG A 250 -10.77 2.52 19.44
N ASP A 251 -11.57 2.00 20.36
CA ASP A 251 -12.96 2.43 20.58
C ASP A 251 -13.80 2.42 19.28
N PHE A 252 -13.63 1.36 18.47
CA PHE A 252 -14.31 1.17 17.17
C PHE A 252 -13.98 2.22 16.09
N ALA A 253 -12.86 2.93 16.24
CA ALA A 253 -12.39 3.90 15.27
C ALA A 253 -10.93 3.65 14.90
N VAL A 254 -10.57 3.88 13.63
CA VAL A 254 -9.18 3.93 13.20
C VAL A 254 -8.55 5.20 13.75
N GLN A 255 -7.41 5.05 14.43
CA GLN A 255 -6.68 6.16 15.02
C GLN A 255 -5.57 6.66 14.10
N ARG A 256 -4.90 5.74 13.40
CA ARG A 256 -3.85 6.06 12.42
C ARG A 256 -3.56 4.88 11.50
N PHE A 257 -3.00 5.17 10.33
CA PHE A 257 -2.29 4.21 9.48
C PHE A 257 -0.79 4.39 9.66
N VAL A 258 -0.09 3.28 9.89
CA VAL A 258 1.36 3.23 10.08
C VAL A 258 1.96 2.37 8.96
N SER A 259 3.08 2.78 8.39
CA SER A 259 3.76 1.97 7.37
C SER A 259 4.21 0.61 7.94
N ARG A 260 4.18 -0.42 7.11
CA ARG A 260 4.66 -1.75 7.46
C ARG A 260 5.57 -2.26 6.37
N ASP A 261 6.87 -2.32 6.68
CA ASP A 261 7.93 -2.62 5.71
C ASP A 261 7.63 -3.86 4.87
N ASN A 262 7.61 -3.66 3.56
CA ASN A 262 7.64 -4.70 2.55
C ASN A 262 8.60 -4.28 1.43
N PRO A 263 9.85 -4.78 1.41
CA PRO A 263 10.84 -4.42 0.40
C PRO A 263 10.39 -4.69 -1.04
N LEU A 264 9.44 -5.61 -1.23
CA LEU A 264 8.91 -5.94 -2.55
C LEU A 264 7.83 -4.96 -3.05
N VAL A 265 7.23 -4.17 -2.16
CA VAL A 265 6.14 -3.23 -2.50
C VAL A 265 6.52 -1.80 -2.14
N ASP A 266 6.35 -1.43 -0.86
CA ASP A 266 6.44 -0.04 -0.37
C ASP A 266 7.82 0.36 0.14
N ASP A 267 8.72 -0.61 0.39
CA ASP A 267 10.05 -0.38 0.92
C ASP A 267 10.05 0.48 2.21
N MET A 268 9.03 0.28 3.06
CA MET A 268 8.77 0.99 4.31
C MET A 268 8.06 2.35 4.17
N TRP A 269 7.84 2.86 2.97
CA TRP A 269 7.32 4.22 2.79
C TRP A 269 5.82 4.24 2.49
N LEU A 270 5.13 5.26 3.01
CA LEU A 270 3.72 5.49 2.77
C LEU A 270 3.50 6.96 2.38
N CYS A 271 2.71 7.20 1.34
CA CYS A 271 2.35 8.57 0.96
C CYS A 271 1.31 9.17 1.89
N ASP A 272 1.26 10.50 1.96
CA ASP A 272 0.35 11.24 2.84
C ASP A 272 -1.11 11.02 2.47
N ARG A 273 -1.43 10.91 1.18
CA ARG A 273 -2.78 10.54 0.73
C ARG A 273 -3.26 9.25 1.38
N GLY A 274 -2.41 8.20 1.36
CA GLY A 274 -2.74 6.93 2.00
C GLY A 274 -2.77 7.03 3.53
N ARG A 275 -1.77 7.67 4.12
CA ARG A 275 -1.61 7.78 5.56
C ARG A 275 -2.75 8.52 6.25
N TYR A 276 -3.20 9.63 5.66
CA TYR A 276 -4.21 10.52 6.24
C TYR A 276 -5.62 10.27 5.71
N SER A 277 -5.85 9.20 4.98
CA SER A 277 -7.19 8.80 4.53
C SER A 277 -8.07 8.18 5.63
N PHE A 278 -7.48 7.78 6.75
CA PHE A 278 -8.19 7.03 7.81
C PHE A 278 -9.44 7.73 8.38
N PRO A 279 -9.57 9.08 8.44
CA PRO A 279 -10.80 9.71 8.93
C PRO A 279 -12.04 9.35 8.10
N ALA A 280 -11.88 9.09 6.80
CA ALA A 280 -12.98 8.68 5.93
C ALA A 280 -13.61 7.34 6.36
N TRP A 281 -12.81 6.45 6.96
CA TRP A 281 -13.27 5.15 7.45
C TRP A 281 -14.01 5.24 8.78
N ASN A 282 -13.85 6.34 9.52
CA ASN A 282 -14.59 6.67 10.74
C ASN A 282 -15.88 7.45 10.48
N SER A 283 -16.19 7.74 9.21
CA SER A 283 -17.37 8.52 8.85
C SER A 283 -18.67 7.87 9.36
N THR A 284 -19.57 8.68 9.87
CA THR A 284 -20.90 8.27 10.27
C THR A 284 -21.89 8.22 9.10
N GLU A 285 -21.51 8.79 7.96
CA GLU A 285 -22.29 8.76 6.72
C GLU A 285 -22.16 7.40 6.04
N ARG A 286 -22.89 6.43 6.56
CA ARG A 286 -22.87 5.03 6.13
C ARG A 286 -24.27 4.51 5.86
N VAL A 287 -24.40 3.68 4.84
CA VAL A 287 -25.59 2.84 4.66
C VAL A 287 -25.57 1.77 5.74
N ARG A 288 -26.55 1.81 6.66
CA ARG A 288 -26.56 0.94 7.85
C ARG A 288 -27.65 -0.11 7.85
N ARG A 289 -28.73 0.11 7.12
CA ARG A 289 -29.91 -0.77 7.08
C ARG A 289 -30.29 -1.07 5.64
N PRO A 290 -30.73 -2.31 5.36
CA PRO A 290 -31.35 -2.61 4.08
C PRO A 290 -32.64 -1.80 3.92
N SER A 291 -32.87 -1.31 2.70
CA SER A 291 -34.10 -0.56 2.40
C SER A 291 -34.61 -0.88 0.99
N VAL A 292 -35.91 -0.72 0.84
CA VAL A 292 -36.64 -0.84 -0.44
C VAL A 292 -37.29 0.48 -0.76
N HIS A 293 -37.05 0.98 -1.97
CA HIS A 293 -37.57 2.25 -2.46
C HIS A 293 -38.47 2.00 -3.67
N PRO A 294 -39.77 1.68 -3.45
CA PRO A 294 -40.69 1.46 -4.55
C PRO A 294 -40.78 2.72 -5.43
N ARG A 295 -40.84 2.57 -6.74
CA ARG A 295 -41.03 3.73 -7.66
C ARG A 295 -42.31 4.50 -7.41
N ARG A 296 -43.31 3.86 -6.80
CA ARG A 296 -44.55 4.47 -6.30
C ARG A 296 -44.72 4.01 -4.85
N GLY A 297 -44.48 4.89 -3.91
CA GLY A 297 -44.53 4.59 -2.49
C GLY A 297 -43.40 5.26 -1.71
N THR A 298 -43.41 5.03 -0.40
CA THR A 298 -42.38 5.57 0.51
C THR A 298 -41.27 4.57 0.68
N ALA A 299 -40.04 5.07 0.70
CA ALA A 299 -38.86 4.26 1.07
C ALA A 299 -39.02 3.69 2.48
N ALA A 300 -38.69 2.44 2.68
CA ALA A 300 -38.81 1.77 3.97
C ALA A 300 -37.58 0.93 4.28
N ASP A 301 -37.12 1.00 5.53
CA ASP A 301 -36.15 0.04 6.07
C ASP A 301 -36.85 -1.32 6.16
N VAL A 302 -36.15 -2.36 5.73
CA VAL A 302 -36.64 -3.73 5.68
C VAL A 302 -35.63 -4.72 6.27
N SER A 303 -36.03 -5.97 6.47
CA SER A 303 -35.09 -7.02 6.81
C SER A 303 -34.16 -7.33 5.61
N LEU A 304 -32.97 -7.88 5.88
CA LEU A 304 -32.06 -8.31 4.81
C LEU A 304 -32.71 -9.37 3.89
N GLY A 305 -33.44 -10.32 4.47
CA GLY A 305 -34.16 -11.35 3.70
C GLY A 305 -35.19 -10.71 2.75
N GLU A 306 -35.94 -9.72 3.19
CA GLU A 306 -36.92 -9.00 2.37
C GLU A 306 -36.22 -8.17 1.26
N ALA A 307 -35.08 -7.51 1.55
CA ALA A 307 -34.31 -6.80 0.55
C ALA A 307 -33.78 -7.75 -0.54
N ILE A 308 -33.18 -8.89 -0.16
CA ILE A 308 -32.67 -9.89 -1.11
C ILE A 308 -33.85 -10.50 -1.93
N SER A 309 -34.94 -10.88 -1.30
CA SER A 309 -36.10 -11.44 -2.00
C SER A 309 -36.74 -10.43 -2.96
N THR A 310 -36.75 -9.15 -2.60
CA THR A 310 -37.21 -8.07 -3.49
C THR A 310 -36.28 -7.91 -4.68
N ALA A 311 -34.97 -7.82 -4.45
CA ALA A 311 -33.96 -7.75 -5.51
C ALA A 311 -34.04 -8.95 -6.47
N SER A 312 -34.12 -10.17 -5.91
CA SER A 312 -34.28 -11.41 -6.68
C SER A 312 -35.55 -11.40 -7.54
N ARG A 313 -36.71 -10.99 -6.96
CA ARG A 313 -37.98 -10.89 -7.69
C ARG A 313 -37.89 -9.89 -8.83
N GLU A 314 -37.35 -8.69 -8.60
CA GLU A 314 -37.20 -7.65 -9.62
C GLU A 314 -36.27 -8.07 -10.76
N LEU A 315 -35.14 -8.71 -10.44
CA LEU A 315 -34.23 -9.26 -11.44
C LEU A 315 -34.90 -10.38 -12.25
N ARG A 316 -35.55 -11.36 -11.59
CA ARG A 316 -36.31 -12.44 -12.27
C ARG A 316 -37.35 -11.89 -13.20
N ASP A 317 -38.08 -10.88 -12.79
CA ASP A 317 -39.11 -10.23 -13.60
C ASP A 317 -38.53 -9.63 -14.89
N VAL A 318 -37.36 -9.02 -14.83
CA VAL A 318 -36.67 -8.47 -16.01
C VAL A 318 -36.16 -9.60 -16.90
N ILE A 319 -35.50 -10.60 -16.33
CA ILE A 319 -34.94 -11.75 -17.05
C ILE A 319 -36.07 -12.53 -17.78
N ALA A 320 -37.19 -12.80 -17.10
CA ALA A 320 -38.30 -13.57 -17.67
C ALA A 320 -39.02 -12.83 -18.80
N LYS A 321 -39.10 -11.49 -18.73
CA LYS A 321 -39.81 -10.69 -19.74
C LYS A 321 -38.97 -10.36 -20.98
N GLN A 322 -37.67 -10.38 -20.86
CA GLN A 322 -36.75 -9.98 -21.93
C GLN A 322 -35.62 -10.97 -22.11
N SER A 323 -34.61 -10.95 -21.24
CA SER A 323 -33.50 -11.92 -21.14
C SER A 323 -32.52 -11.46 -20.07
N GLY A 324 -31.53 -12.28 -19.74
CA GLY A 324 -30.38 -11.87 -18.91
C GLY A 324 -29.63 -10.67 -19.49
N ALA A 325 -29.55 -10.53 -20.82
CA ALA A 325 -28.89 -9.39 -21.48
C ALA A 325 -29.54 -8.01 -21.20
N SER A 326 -30.74 -7.97 -20.61
CA SER A 326 -31.35 -6.72 -20.15
C SER A 326 -30.92 -6.31 -18.74
N VAL A 327 -29.94 -7.00 -18.15
CA VAL A 327 -29.34 -6.69 -16.84
C VAL A 327 -27.90 -6.24 -17.03
N GLY A 328 -27.55 -5.06 -16.51
CA GLY A 328 -26.18 -4.57 -16.43
C GLY A 328 -25.62 -4.78 -15.00
N VAL A 329 -24.40 -5.23 -14.88
CA VAL A 329 -23.75 -5.52 -13.61
C VAL A 329 -22.46 -4.71 -13.48
N PHE A 330 -22.30 -4.03 -12.36
CA PHE A 330 -21.13 -3.23 -12.07
C PHE A 330 -20.43 -3.71 -10.79
N GLY A 331 -19.14 -4.06 -10.93
CA GLY A 331 -18.25 -4.27 -9.82
C GLY A 331 -17.54 -2.98 -9.40
N SER A 332 -16.74 -3.08 -8.36
CA SER A 332 -15.91 -1.96 -7.89
C SER A 332 -14.46 -2.40 -7.68
N ALA A 333 -13.53 -1.55 -8.08
CA ALA A 333 -12.12 -1.70 -7.75
C ALA A 333 -11.83 -1.52 -6.24
N GLN A 334 -12.84 -1.24 -5.42
CA GLN A 334 -12.78 -1.22 -3.95
C GLN A 334 -13.25 -2.54 -3.32
N SER A 335 -13.76 -3.46 -4.12
CA SER A 335 -14.23 -4.79 -3.66
C SER A 335 -13.06 -5.78 -3.57
N THR A 336 -13.23 -6.80 -2.72
CA THR A 336 -12.23 -7.89 -2.58
C THR A 336 -12.23 -8.81 -3.80
N ASN A 337 -11.17 -9.59 -3.97
CA ASN A 337 -11.11 -10.61 -5.02
C ASN A 337 -12.28 -11.62 -4.89
N GLU A 338 -12.60 -12.00 -3.67
CA GLU A 338 -13.68 -12.95 -3.36
C GLU A 338 -15.04 -12.42 -3.81
N GLU A 339 -15.31 -11.13 -3.55
CA GLU A 339 -16.53 -10.45 -3.97
C GLU A 339 -16.62 -10.34 -5.49
N LEU A 340 -15.56 -9.94 -6.14
CA LEU A 340 -15.50 -9.78 -7.59
C LEU A 340 -15.62 -11.13 -8.32
N TRP A 341 -15.02 -12.18 -7.78
CA TRP A 341 -15.13 -13.53 -8.33
C TRP A 341 -16.57 -14.06 -8.26
N LEU A 342 -17.27 -13.82 -7.13
CA LEU A 342 -18.68 -14.18 -7.02
C LEU A 342 -19.56 -13.31 -7.92
N LEU A 343 -19.28 -12.02 -8.03
CA LEU A 343 -20.07 -11.10 -8.87
C LEU A 343 -20.05 -11.50 -10.33
N GLN A 344 -18.87 -11.82 -10.89
CA GLN A 344 -18.78 -12.24 -12.28
C GLN A 344 -19.51 -13.56 -12.53
N ARG A 345 -19.44 -14.52 -11.58
CA ARG A 345 -20.22 -15.76 -11.67
C ARG A 345 -21.72 -15.50 -11.57
N LEU A 346 -22.16 -14.63 -10.66
CA LEU A 346 -23.57 -14.22 -10.56
C LEU A 346 -24.08 -13.65 -11.88
N ALA A 347 -23.29 -12.76 -12.50
CA ALA A 347 -23.63 -12.14 -13.76
C ALA A 347 -23.74 -13.17 -14.90
N ARG A 348 -22.74 -14.01 -15.08
CA ARG A 348 -22.62 -14.89 -16.25
C ARG A 348 -23.37 -16.21 -16.10
N ASP A 349 -23.22 -16.87 -14.95
CA ASP A 349 -23.71 -18.23 -14.75
C ASP A 349 -25.19 -18.25 -14.26
N VAL A 350 -25.60 -17.22 -13.51
CA VAL A 350 -26.95 -17.17 -12.88
C VAL A 350 -27.89 -16.21 -13.60
N ILE A 351 -27.50 -14.94 -13.77
CA ILE A 351 -28.32 -13.95 -14.51
C ILE A 351 -28.26 -14.21 -16.01
N GLY A 352 -27.15 -14.71 -16.50
CA GLY A 352 -26.92 -14.98 -17.93
C GLY A 352 -26.61 -13.72 -18.74
N THR A 353 -26.12 -12.65 -18.08
CA THR A 353 -25.72 -11.41 -18.76
C THR A 353 -24.25 -11.39 -19.14
N PRO A 354 -23.88 -10.92 -20.35
CA PRO A 354 -22.52 -10.61 -20.70
C PRO A 354 -22.12 -9.18 -20.26
N HIS A 355 -23.08 -8.34 -19.87
CA HIS A 355 -22.92 -6.92 -19.56
C HIS A 355 -22.41 -6.73 -18.13
N ILE A 356 -21.12 -6.93 -17.92
CA ILE A 356 -20.45 -6.73 -16.64
C ILE A 356 -19.17 -5.90 -16.83
N ASP A 357 -18.99 -4.87 -16.01
CA ASP A 357 -17.77 -4.06 -15.98
C ASP A 357 -17.54 -3.48 -14.58
N HIS A 358 -16.34 -2.92 -14.35
CA HIS A 358 -15.99 -2.18 -13.15
C HIS A 358 -15.48 -0.76 -13.47
N GLN A 359 -15.40 -0.40 -14.74
CA GLN A 359 -14.89 0.87 -15.26
C GLN A 359 -15.78 1.39 -16.39
N LEU A 360 -15.59 2.64 -16.82
CA LEU A 360 -16.37 3.23 -17.92
C LEU A 360 -15.81 2.89 -19.29
N GLU A 361 -14.50 3.07 -19.44
CA GLU A 361 -13.84 2.96 -20.74
C GLU A 361 -13.53 1.48 -21.07
N PRO A 362 -13.63 1.10 -22.36
CA PRO A 362 -13.38 -0.28 -22.74
C PRO A 362 -11.94 -0.72 -22.45
N PHE A 363 -11.81 -1.94 -21.98
CA PHE A 363 -10.51 -2.58 -21.84
C PHE A 363 -10.15 -3.28 -23.16
N LEU A 364 -9.15 -2.77 -23.86
CA LEU A 364 -8.83 -3.17 -25.24
C LEU A 364 -7.63 -4.13 -25.36
N ASP A 365 -6.81 -4.26 -24.32
CA ASP A 365 -5.56 -5.03 -24.42
C ASP A 365 -5.60 -6.33 -23.61
N LEU A 366 -5.71 -7.46 -24.31
CA LEU A 366 -5.68 -8.80 -23.73
C LEU A 366 -4.25 -9.36 -23.58
N SER A 367 -3.22 -8.70 -24.14
CA SER A 367 -1.82 -9.18 -24.13
C SER A 367 -1.13 -9.05 -22.76
N ALA A 368 -1.87 -9.06 -21.70
CA ALA A 368 -1.59 -8.45 -20.44
C ALA A 368 -0.48 -9.07 -19.58
N ALA A 369 -0.16 -10.32 -19.75
CA ALA A 369 0.45 -11.05 -18.64
C ALA A 369 1.92 -11.41 -18.80
N GLU A 370 2.45 -11.39 -20.01
CA GLU A 370 3.71 -12.08 -20.32
C GLU A 370 4.98 -11.33 -19.91
N HIS A 371 4.92 -10.01 -19.74
CA HIS A 371 6.11 -9.18 -19.49
C HIS A 371 5.87 -8.14 -18.40
N GLU A 372 5.33 -8.57 -17.26
CA GLU A 372 5.02 -7.65 -16.18
C GLU A 372 6.25 -7.29 -15.35
N LEU A 373 6.47 -5.97 -15.21
CA LEU A 373 7.46 -5.39 -14.34
C LEU A 373 6.97 -5.48 -12.88
N GLY A 374 7.76 -6.11 -12.02
CA GLY A 374 7.53 -6.04 -10.58
C GLY A 374 7.94 -4.69 -10.01
N ILE A 375 7.31 -4.28 -8.92
CA ILE A 375 7.62 -3.02 -8.26
C ILE A 375 9.11 -2.98 -7.82
N ALA A 376 9.60 -4.05 -7.22
CA ALA A 376 11.01 -4.14 -6.81
C ALA A 376 11.96 -4.21 -8.00
N ASP A 377 11.53 -4.80 -9.12
CA ASP A 377 12.34 -4.94 -10.34
C ASP A 377 12.63 -3.59 -11.03
N ILE A 378 11.90 -2.53 -10.69
CA ILE A 378 12.15 -1.16 -11.16
C ILE A 378 13.59 -0.74 -10.86
N GLU A 379 14.10 -1.10 -9.68
CA GLU A 379 15.46 -0.77 -9.25
C GLU A 379 16.56 -1.54 -10.02
N GLU A 380 16.19 -2.58 -10.78
CA GLU A 380 17.10 -3.38 -11.59
C GLU A 380 17.13 -2.96 -13.07
N CYS A 381 16.24 -2.05 -13.48
CA CYS A 381 16.18 -1.57 -14.84
C CYS A 381 17.37 -0.62 -15.15
N ASP A 382 17.88 -0.70 -16.37
CA ASP A 382 18.92 0.23 -16.88
C ASP A 382 18.29 1.49 -17.48
N ALA A 383 17.02 1.39 -17.95
CA ALA A 383 16.21 2.51 -18.39
C ALA A 383 14.73 2.31 -17.99
N LEU A 384 14.09 3.40 -17.62
CA LEU A 384 12.68 3.45 -17.25
C LEU A 384 11.96 4.51 -18.10
N VAL A 385 10.83 4.14 -18.66
CA VAL A 385 9.98 5.03 -19.48
C VAL A 385 8.65 5.20 -18.75
N VAL A 386 8.37 6.42 -18.28
CA VAL A 386 7.07 6.81 -17.73
C VAL A 386 6.27 7.44 -18.85
N LEU A 387 5.24 6.74 -19.34
CA LEU A 387 4.55 7.04 -20.57
C LEU A 387 3.13 7.54 -20.30
N GLY A 388 2.91 8.82 -20.54
CA GLY A 388 1.59 9.46 -20.50
C GLY A 388 0.84 9.32 -19.16
N THR A 389 1.56 9.17 -18.05
CA THR A 389 0.99 9.01 -16.70
C THR A 389 1.75 9.86 -15.69
N GLU A 390 1.09 10.23 -14.62
CA GLU A 390 1.64 10.98 -13.50
C GLU A 390 1.66 10.11 -12.23
N PRO A 391 2.73 9.33 -12.00
CA PRO A 391 2.83 8.48 -10.82
C PRO A 391 2.64 9.24 -9.50
N GLU A 392 3.02 10.52 -9.45
CA GLU A 392 2.85 11.43 -8.31
C GLU A 392 1.39 11.52 -7.87
N ALA A 393 0.48 11.55 -8.82
CA ALA A 393 -0.96 11.62 -8.56
C ALA A 393 -1.60 10.23 -8.39
N GLU A 394 -1.20 9.26 -9.19
CA GLU A 394 -1.88 7.97 -9.28
C GLU A 394 -1.36 6.93 -8.27
N ALA A 395 -0.04 6.85 -8.11
CA ALA A 395 0.64 5.88 -7.24
C ALA A 395 1.89 6.52 -6.60
N PRO A 396 1.76 7.49 -5.68
CA PRO A 396 2.87 8.33 -5.24
C PRO A 396 4.12 7.55 -4.77
N VAL A 397 3.97 6.45 -4.05
CA VAL A 397 5.12 5.66 -3.56
C VAL A 397 5.99 5.09 -4.70
N LEU A 398 5.43 4.94 -5.90
CA LEU A 398 6.20 4.56 -7.09
C LEU A 398 7.29 5.57 -7.44
N THR A 399 7.07 6.86 -7.16
CA THR A 399 8.07 7.92 -7.42
C THR A 399 9.34 7.74 -6.59
N LEU A 400 9.21 7.22 -5.36
CA LEU A 400 10.38 6.91 -4.52
C LEU A 400 11.20 5.76 -5.11
N ARG A 401 10.56 4.77 -5.73
CA ARG A 401 11.26 3.69 -6.46
C ARG A 401 11.96 4.23 -7.71
N LEU A 402 11.30 5.14 -8.46
CA LEU A 402 11.91 5.80 -9.61
C LEU A 402 13.12 6.64 -9.19
N TYR A 403 12.98 7.45 -8.14
CA TYR A 403 14.08 8.24 -7.59
C TYR A 403 15.27 7.36 -7.16
N LYS A 404 15.00 6.27 -6.45
CA LYS A 404 16.02 5.31 -6.01
C LYS A 404 16.70 4.63 -7.20
N ALA A 405 15.94 4.21 -8.22
CA ALA A 405 16.49 3.62 -9.45
C ALA A 405 17.42 4.59 -10.17
N GLU A 406 17.02 5.85 -10.31
CA GLU A 406 17.79 6.89 -10.99
C GLU A 406 19.06 7.28 -10.20
N HIS A 407 18.90 7.70 -8.93
CA HIS A 407 19.95 8.33 -8.14
C HIS A 407 20.85 7.34 -7.38
N LYS A 408 20.35 6.15 -7.05
CA LYS A 408 21.13 5.13 -6.31
C LYS A 408 21.60 3.96 -7.17
N ARG A 409 20.87 3.66 -8.27
CA ARG A 409 21.18 2.52 -9.16
C ARG A 409 21.69 2.95 -10.54
N GLY A 410 21.58 4.23 -10.89
CA GLY A 410 22.05 4.79 -12.14
C GLY A 410 21.16 4.49 -13.36
N ALA A 411 19.89 4.12 -13.13
CA ALA A 411 18.92 3.97 -14.20
C ALA A 411 18.63 5.32 -14.89
N ARG A 412 18.34 5.29 -16.18
CA ARG A 412 17.88 6.48 -16.91
C ARG A 412 16.37 6.54 -16.89
N VAL A 413 15.78 7.56 -16.26
CA VAL A 413 14.34 7.76 -16.20
C VAL A 413 13.91 8.77 -17.24
N HIS A 414 13.06 8.34 -18.18
CA HIS A 414 12.50 9.15 -19.26
C HIS A 414 11.00 9.32 -19.08
N ARG A 415 10.55 10.56 -18.88
CA ARG A 415 9.12 10.91 -18.90
C ARG A 415 8.75 11.33 -20.30
N VAL A 416 7.74 10.69 -20.87
CA VAL A 416 7.30 10.91 -22.26
C VAL A 416 5.78 11.06 -22.31
N ASP A 417 5.31 11.92 -23.20
CA ASP A 417 3.88 12.15 -23.39
C ASP A 417 3.16 10.95 -24.01
N ALA A 418 1.85 10.91 -23.82
CA ALA A 418 0.98 9.97 -24.50
C ALA A 418 1.12 10.15 -26.04
N GLY A 419 1.24 9.04 -26.77
CA GLY A 419 1.34 9.08 -28.23
C GLY A 419 2.76 9.28 -28.80
N VAL A 420 3.80 9.34 -27.96
CA VAL A 420 5.19 9.39 -28.43
C VAL A 420 5.53 8.21 -29.35
N ASP A 421 6.31 8.46 -30.43
CA ASP A 421 6.73 7.40 -31.35
C ASP A 421 7.75 6.46 -30.64
N ALA A 422 7.58 5.16 -30.81
CA ALA A 422 8.48 4.12 -30.29
C ALA A 422 9.95 4.31 -30.74
N LYS A 423 10.21 4.91 -31.91
CA LYS A 423 11.57 5.23 -32.38
C LYS A 423 12.21 6.32 -31.53
N GLN A 424 11.43 7.33 -31.12
CA GLN A 424 11.91 8.40 -30.25
C GLN A 424 12.24 7.84 -28.85
N VAL A 425 11.38 6.97 -28.31
CA VAL A 425 11.65 6.26 -27.07
C VAL A 425 12.92 5.41 -27.19
N GLY A 426 13.06 4.65 -28.29
CA GLY A 426 14.22 3.82 -28.58
C GLY A 426 15.53 4.62 -28.62
N ALA A 427 15.51 5.82 -29.21
CA ALA A 427 16.66 6.71 -29.24
C ALA A 427 17.02 7.22 -27.81
N ALA A 428 16.01 7.55 -27.03
CA ALA A 428 16.20 8.05 -25.64
C ALA A 428 16.80 6.99 -24.71
N ILE A 429 16.33 5.74 -24.78
CA ILE A 429 16.84 4.65 -23.91
C ILE A 429 18.24 4.15 -24.33
N GLY A 430 18.71 4.47 -25.57
CA GLY A 430 20.09 4.25 -26.00
C GLY A 430 20.57 2.80 -25.91
N GLY A 431 19.73 1.81 -26.27
CA GLY A 431 20.11 0.39 -26.28
C GLY A 431 20.24 -0.25 -24.88
N ALA A 432 19.56 0.27 -23.87
CA ALA A 432 19.54 -0.29 -22.53
C ALA A 432 19.10 -1.78 -22.53
N PRO A 433 19.82 -2.69 -21.86
CA PRO A 433 19.50 -4.11 -21.90
C PRO A 433 18.24 -4.47 -21.11
N ARG A 434 17.92 -3.75 -20.04
CA ARG A 434 16.72 -3.96 -19.22
C ARG A 434 15.88 -2.68 -19.19
N VAL A 435 14.71 -2.74 -19.79
CA VAL A 435 13.82 -1.58 -19.92
C VAL A 435 12.50 -1.84 -19.19
N GLY A 436 12.11 -0.90 -18.32
CA GLY A 436 10.80 -0.87 -17.69
C GLY A 436 9.92 0.22 -18.34
N ILE A 437 8.68 -0.10 -18.69
CA ILE A 437 7.69 0.87 -19.18
C ILE A 437 6.57 0.95 -18.15
N ILE A 438 6.31 2.16 -17.66
CA ILE A 438 5.26 2.47 -16.69
C ILE A 438 4.21 3.34 -17.40
N ALA A 439 2.97 2.92 -17.39
CA ALA A 439 1.85 3.64 -17.99
C ALA A 439 0.59 3.44 -17.16
N ASP A 440 -0.40 4.30 -17.34
CA ASP A 440 -1.74 4.07 -16.83
C ASP A 440 -2.58 3.16 -17.76
N GLU A 441 -3.81 2.91 -17.38
CA GLU A 441 -4.73 2.07 -18.17
C GLU A 441 -5.09 2.67 -19.53
N THR A 442 -5.15 3.99 -19.65
CA THR A 442 -5.52 4.68 -20.89
C THR A 442 -4.39 4.60 -21.92
N ASN A 443 -3.15 4.55 -21.45
CA ASN A 443 -1.95 4.47 -22.27
C ASN A 443 -1.41 3.05 -22.46
N ARG A 444 -2.09 2.04 -21.93
CA ARG A 444 -1.62 0.64 -21.93
C ARG A 444 -1.38 0.09 -23.35
N ALA A 445 -2.32 0.29 -24.27
CA ALA A 445 -2.17 -0.17 -25.66
C ALA A 445 -0.96 0.45 -26.33
N HIS A 446 -0.73 1.74 -26.09
CA HIS A 446 0.44 2.45 -26.59
C HIS A 446 1.74 1.91 -25.95
N ALA A 447 1.76 1.68 -24.64
CA ALA A 447 2.88 1.07 -23.95
C ALA A 447 3.21 -0.33 -24.49
N SER A 448 2.19 -1.12 -24.87
CA SER A 448 2.36 -2.43 -25.51
C SER A 448 3.00 -2.30 -26.90
N ALA A 449 2.57 -1.33 -27.70
CA ALA A 449 3.15 -1.06 -29.02
C ALA A 449 4.62 -0.62 -28.91
N VAL A 450 4.92 0.29 -27.96
CA VAL A 450 6.29 0.73 -27.66
C VAL A 450 7.15 -0.45 -27.20
N ALA A 451 6.67 -1.29 -26.27
CA ALA A 451 7.39 -2.46 -25.78
C ALA A 451 7.71 -3.45 -26.93
N SER A 452 6.74 -3.71 -27.81
CA SER A 452 6.93 -4.61 -28.96
C SER A 452 7.96 -4.06 -29.97
N ALA A 453 8.00 -2.74 -30.16
CA ALA A 453 8.98 -2.10 -31.03
C ALA A 453 10.39 -2.12 -30.42
N LEU A 454 10.52 -1.93 -29.12
CA LEU A 454 11.80 -1.94 -28.39
C LEU A 454 12.36 -3.34 -28.19
N GLY A 455 11.50 -4.36 -28.05
CA GLY A 455 11.90 -5.76 -27.84
C GLY A 455 12.76 -6.35 -28.97
N LYS A 456 12.82 -5.68 -30.12
CA LYS A 456 13.71 -6.03 -31.22
C LYS A 456 15.18 -5.61 -31.01
N GLY A 457 15.45 -4.75 -30.00
CA GLY A 457 16.79 -4.21 -29.73
C GLY A 457 17.21 -4.20 -28.27
N ALA A 458 16.31 -4.49 -27.33
CA ALA A 458 16.59 -4.60 -25.89
C ALA A 458 16.55 -6.06 -25.43
N ALA A 459 17.38 -6.44 -24.49
CA ALA A 459 17.43 -7.82 -23.97
C ALA A 459 16.13 -8.19 -23.22
N SER A 460 15.51 -7.22 -22.52
CA SER A 460 14.27 -7.42 -21.77
C SER A 460 13.47 -6.11 -21.69
N VAL A 461 12.22 -6.14 -22.13
CA VAL A 461 11.27 -5.03 -21.97
C VAL A 461 10.10 -5.52 -21.12
N ARG A 462 9.87 -4.91 -19.96
CA ARG A 462 8.78 -5.24 -19.04
C ARG A 462 7.89 -4.02 -18.80
N ARG A 463 6.62 -4.26 -18.44
CA ARG A 463 5.61 -3.21 -18.30
C ARG A 463 4.95 -3.25 -16.93
N LEU A 464 4.67 -2.08 -16.35
CA LEU A 464 3.80 -1.90 -15.20
C LEU A 464 2.65 -0.97 -15.61
N THR A 465 1.42 -1.44 -15.45
CA THR A 465 0.23 -0.63 -15.75
C THR A 465 -0.43 -0.20 -14.45
N ILE A 466 -0.43 1.11 -14.17
CA ILE A 466 -1.13 1.67 -13.00
C ILE A 466 -2.62 1.54 -13.23
N THR A 467 -3.32 0.83 -12.34
CA THR A 467 -4.77 0.63 -12.37
C THR A 467 -5.45 1.54 -11.35
N ARG A 468 -6.75 1.78 -11.50
CA ARG A 468 -7.52 2.59 -10.54
C ARG A 468 -8.04 1.74 -9.38
N GLY A 469 -8.11 2.34 -8.18
CA GLY A 469 -8.59 1.71 -6.96
C GLY A 469 -7.67 0.61 -6.41
N ILE A 470 -7.94 0.16 -5.19
CA ILE A 470 -7.10 -0.80 -4.47
C ILE A 470 -6.98 -2.17 -5.18
N ASN A 471 -8.03 -2.56 -5.91
CA ASN A 471 -8.17 -3.88 -6.52
C ASN A 471 -8.55 -3.83 -8.03
N GLY A 472 -8.20 -2.75 -8.72
CA GLY A 472 -8.46 -2.63 -10.15
C GLY A 472 -7.79 -3.74 -10.98
N ARG A 473 -6.59 -4.18 -10.56
CA ARG A 473 -5.94 -5.34 -11.17
C ARG A 473 -6.73 -6.63 -10.92
N GLY A 474 -7.17 -6.89 -9.68
CA GLY A 474 -7.96 -8.06 -9.35
C GLY A 474 -9.30 -8.11 -10.08
N ALA A 475 -9.95 -6.96 -10.29
CA ALA A 475 -11.19 -6.91 -11.07
C ALA A 475 -10.99 -7.41 -12.51
N LYS A 476 -9.85 -7.08 -13.13
CA LYS A 476 -9.48 -7.57 -14.47
C LYS A 476 -9.10 -9.04 -14.47
N ASP A 477 -8.24 -9.45 -13.56
CA ASP A 477 -7.80 -10.84 -13.41
C ASP A 477 -8.99 -11.79 -13.23
N LEU A 478 -10.04 -11.31 -12.55
CA LEU A 478 -11.25 -12.08 -12.23
C LEU A 478 -12.37 -11.92 -13.27
N GLY A 479 -12.11 -11.25 -14.39
CA GLY A 479 -13.04 -11.15 -15.50
C GLY A 479 -14.27 -10.27 -15.23
N VAL A 480 -14.16 -9.25 -14.35
CA VAL A 480 -15.19 -8.21 -14.20
C VAL A 480 -15.01 -7.18 -15.31
N LEU A 481 -15.12 -7.66 -16.52
CA LEU A 481 -14.94 -6.97 -17.80
C LEU A 481 -15.89 -7.57 -18.84
N PRO A 482 -16.37 -6.79 -19.83
CA PRO A 482 -17.40 -7.27 -20.77
C PRO A 482 -16.92 -8.35 -21.76
N ASN A 483 -15.67 -8.32 -22.13
CA ASN A 483 -15.08 -9.14 -23.20
C ASN A 483 -14.12 -10.22 -22.68
N VAL A 484 -13.91 -10.31 -21.37
CA VAL A 484 -12.90 -11.16 -20.75
C VAL A 484 -13.51 -12.00 -19.62
N LEU A 485 -13.15 -13.27 -19.57
CA LEU A 485 -13.41 -14.19 -18.47
C LEU A 485 -12.22 -14.18 -17.47
N PRO A 486 -12.37 -14.77 -16.27
CA PRO A 486 -11.26 -14.92 -15.35
C PRO A 486 -10.01 -15.50 -16.01
N GLY A 487 -8.84 -14.94 -15.71
CA GLY A 487 -7.58 -15.33 -16.31
C GLY A 487 -7.35 -14.79 -17.72
N TYR A 488 -7.99 -13.71 -18.09
CA TYR A 488 -7.87 -13.05 -19.40
C TYR A 488 -8.31 -13.91 -20.60
N GLN A 489 -9.12 -14.92 -20.37
CA GLN A 489 -9.70 -15.71 -21.45
C GLN A 489 -10.71 -14.85 -22.23
N ALA A 490 -10.69 -14.92 -23.55
CA ALA A 490 -11.66 -14.21 -24.36
C ALA A 490 -13.08 -14.76 -24.13
N SER A 491 -14.05 -13.88 -23.91
CA SER A 491 -15.45 -14.29 -23.79
C SER A 491 -16.03 -14.65 -25.15
N SER A 492 -16.65 -15.82 -25.28
CA SER A 492 -17.43 -16.20 -26.47
C SER A 492 -18.71 -15.38 -26.65
N ARG A 493 -19.13 -14.67 -25.60
CA ARG A 493 -20.30 -13.77 -25.55
C ARG A 493 -19.86 -12.43 -24.99
N PRO A 494 -19.19 -11.56 -25.80
CA PRO A 494 -18.76 -10.25 -25.33
C PRO A 494 -19.97 -9.38 -24.97
N GLY A 495 -19.83 -8.60 -23.91
CA GLY A 495 -20.83 -7.64 -23.44
C GLY A 495 -20.49 -6.20 -23.83
N ASN A 496 -21.28 -5.28 -23.35
CA ASN A 496 -21.08 -3.85 -23.47
C ASN A 496 -20.09 -3.35 -22.42
N SER A 497 -19.28 -2.34 -22.74
CA SER A 497 -18.44 -1.61 -21.78
C SER A 497 -19.30 -0.91 -20.72
N GLY A 498 -18.70 -0.47 -19.63
CA GLY A 498 -19.43 0.24 -18.57
C GLY A 498 -20.18 1.47 -19.12
N ARG A 499 -19.57 2.24 -20.02
CA ARG A 499 -20.22 3.37 -20.70
C ARG A 499 -21.39 2.90 -21.55
N ASP A 500 -21.22 1.88 -22.39
CA ASP A 500 -22.27 1.36 -23.26
C ASP A 500 -23.43 0.74 -22.45
N ILE A 501 -23.14 0.12 -21.30
CA ILE A 501 -24.18 -0.36 -20.36
C ILE A 501 -25.03 0.80 -19.86
N LEU A 502 -24.39 1.91 -19.45
CA LEU A 502 -25.11 3.10 -18.98
C LEU A 502 -25.92 3.76 -20.10
N GLU A 503 -25.37 3.84 -21.32
CA GLU A 503 -26.09 4.36 -22.50
C GLU A 503 -27.30 3.50 -22.85
N ALA A 504 -27.14 2.18 -22.88
CA ALA A 504 -28.23 1.24 -23.10
C ALA A 504 -29.30 1.30 -21.98
N ALA A 505 -28.88 1.54 -20.73
CA ALA A 505 -29.81 1.74 -19.63
C ALA A 505 -30.57 3.06 -19.76
N ALA A 506 -29.90 4.14 -20.15
CA ALA A 506 -30.54 5.44 -20.41
C ALA A 506 -31.51 5.39 -21.61
N ALA A 507 -31.22 4.58 -22.64
CA ALA A 507 -32.12 4.30 -23.75
C ALA A 507 -33.30 3.40 -23.33
N GLY A 508 -33.11 2.53 -22.33
CA GLY A 508 -34.12 1.62 -21.80
C GLY A 508 -34.02 0.19 -22.35
N ASP A 509 -32.92 -0.17 -22.97
CA ASP A 509 -32.61 -1.53 -23.44
C ASP A 509 -32.09 -2.39 -22.28
N VAL A 510 -31.21 -1.86 -21.44
CA VAL A 510 -30.89 -2.41 -20.12
C VAL A 510 -31.93 -1.92 -19.12
N ARG A 511 -32.62 -2.86 -18.49
CA ARG A 511 -33.78 -2.59 -17.63
C ARG A 511 -33.49 -2.75 -16.13
N ALA A 512 -32.48 -3.53 -15.79
CA ALA A 512 -32.04 -3.69 -14.40
C ALA A 512 -30.54 -3.42 -14.30
N LEU A 513 -30.13 -2.82 -13.17
CA LEU A 513 -28.74 -2.55 -12.84
C LEU A 513 -28.43 -3.13 -11.47
N LEU A 514 -27.32 -3.86 -11.34
CA LEU A 514 -26.77 -4.37 -10.09
C LEU A 514 -25.40 -3.76 -9.85
N PHE A 515 -25.23 -3.10 -8.71
CA PHE A 515 -23.96 -2.48 -8.29
C PHE A 515 -23.42 -3.16 -7.05
N LEU A 516 -22.11 -3.44 -7.05
CA LEU A 516 -21.37 -3.99 -5.92
C LEU A 516 -20.25 -3.05 -5.51
N GLY A 517 -20.37 -2.44 -4.34
CA GLY A 517 -19.39 -1.53 -3.74
C GLY A 517 -19.39 -0.12 -4.34
N PRO A 518 -18.80 0.85 -3.62
CA PRO A 518 -18.67 2.21 -4.10
C PRO A 518 -17.75 2.23 -5.34
N ASN A 519 -18.17 2.92 -6.38
CA ASN A 519 -17.40 2.97 -7.63
C ASN A 519 -17.23 4.42 -8.14
N PRO A 520 -16.20 5.14 -7.66
CA PRO A 520 -15.93 6.50 -8.09
C PRO A 520 -15.71 6.66 -9.61
N ALA A 521 -15.22 5.60 -10.27
CA ALA A 521 -15.03 5.64 -11.73
C ALA A 521 -16.35 5.74 -12.48
N LEU A 522 -17.41 5.07 -11.99
CA LEU A 522 -18.75 5.20 -12.58
C LEU A 522 -19.41 6.54 -12.20
N GLU A 523 -19.18 7.04 -10.99
CA GLU A 523 -19.70 8.35 -10.55
C GLU A 523 -19.18 9.48 -11.44
N ALA A 524 -17.99 9.35 -12.02
CA ALA A 524 -17.43 10.29 -12.99
C ALA A 524 -18.23 10.38 -14.30
N ALA A 525 -19.15 9.43 -14.58
CA ALA A 525 -20.07 9.52 -15.72
C ALA A 525 -21.17 10.60 -15.56
N GLY A 526 -21.35 11.12 -14.32
CA GLY A 526 -22.23 12.27 -14.04
C GLY A 526 -23.66 12.08 -14.55
N ASP A 527 -24.10 12.97 -15.45
CA ASP A 527 -25.45 12.98 -16.01
C ASP A 527 -25.85 11.66 -16.72
N LEU A 528 -24.89 10.98 -17.35
CA LEU A 528 -25.18 9.70 -18.00
C LEU A 528 -25.59 8.64 -16.96
N LEU A 529 -24.86 8.55 -15.85
CA LEU A 529 -25.19 7.64 -14.76
C LEU A 529 -26.59 7.95 -14.20
N GLU A 530 -26.88 9.23 -13.93
CA GLU A 530 -28.18 9.62 -13.38
C GLU A 530 -29.34 9.28 -14.32
N ARG A 531 -29.19 9.55 -15.63
CA ARG A 531 -30.22 9.18 -16.62
C ARG A 531 -30.44 7.67 -16.67
N ALA A 532 -29.36 6.89 -16.66
CA ALA A 532 -29.43 5.43 -16.64
C ALA A 532 -30.19 4.92 -15.40
N LEU A 533 -29.83 5.41 -14.19
CA LEU A 533 -30.47 5.05 -12.92
C LEU A 533 -31.95 5.41 -12.90
N ARG A 534 -32.33 6.58 -13.39
CA ARG A 534 -33.76 7.02 -13.48
C ARG A 534 -34.56 6.18 -14.45
N LYS A 535 -33.97 5.72 -15.54
CA LYS A 535 -34.68 4.97 -16.60
C LYS A 535 -34.77 3.48 -16.30
N ALA A 536 -33.76 2.89 -15.64
CA ALA A 536 -33.76 1.48 -15.30
C ALA A 536 -34.99 1.11 -14.41
N ARG A 537 -35.62 -0.02 -14.66
CA ARG A 537 -36.80 -0.49 -13.91
C ARG A 537 -36.41 -0.93 -12.49
N SER A 538 -35.30 -1.57 -12.33
CA SER A 538 -34.74 -2.04 -11.06
C SER A 538 -33.28 -1.59 -10.94
N VAL A 539 -32.93 -1.08 -9.77
CA VAL A 539 -31.55 -0.74 -9.41
C VAL A 539 -31.27 -1.35 -8.05
N VAL A 540 -30.41 -2.34 -8.01
CA VAL A 540 -29.96 -2.99 -6.77
C VAL A 540 -28.56 -2.47 -6.44
N ALA A 541 -28.40 -1.86 -5.27
CA ALA A 541 -27.14 -1.33 -4.76
C ALA A 541 -26.70 -2.07 -3.51
N ILE A 542 -25.52 -2.68 -3.55
CA ILE A 542 -24.78 -3.17 -2.38
C ILE A 542 -23.66 -2.18 -2.13
N ASP A 543 -23.81 -1.24 -1.20
CA ASP A 543 -22.90 -0.11 -1.04
C ASP A 543 -22.68 0.24 0.44
N THR A 544 -21.56 0.90 0.72
CA THR A 544 -21.14 1.31 2.07
C THR A 544 -21.54 2.74 2.41
N ARG A 545 -21.75 3.59 1.40
CA ARG A 545 -21.95 5.04 1.55
C ARG A 545 -23.18 5.52 0.76
N PRO A 546 -23.83 6.61 1.18
CA PRO A 546 -24.87 7.25 0.39
C PRO A 546 -24.25 7.88 -0.88
N SER A 547 -24.36 7.14 -1.98
CA SER A 547 -23.92 7.54 -3.32
C SER A 547 -25.12 7.92 -4.18
N ILE A 548 -24.88 8.48 -5.38
CA ILE A 548 -25.93 8.72 -6.36
C ILE A 548 -26.63 7.42 -6.75
N VAL A 549 -25.89 6.30 -6.78
CA VAL A 549 -26.48 4.97 -7.03
C VAL A 549 -27.46 4.59 -5.94
N VAL A 550 -27.08 4.75 -4.66
CA VAL A 550 -27.92 4.48 -3.50
C VAL A 550 -29.18 5.35 -3.49
N GLN A 551 -29.06 6.63 -3.86
CA GLN A 551 -30.19 7.57 -3.92
C GLN A 551 -31.26 7.16 -4.95
N HIS A 552 -30.86 6.50 -6.04
CA HIS A 552 -31.75 6.04 -7.10
C HIS A 552 -32.08 4.54 -7.05
N ALA A 553 -31.47 3.80 -6.12
CA ALA A 553 -31.68 2.36 -6.01
C ALA A 553 -33.12 2.02 -5.59
N THR A 554 -33.67 0.95 -6.19
CA THR A 554 -34.96 0.35 -5.75
C THR A 554 -34.75 -0.58 -4.56
N VAL A 555 -33.59 -1.18 -4.44
CA VAL A 555 -33.15 -1.99 -3.30
C VAL A 555 -31.76 -1.59 -2.90
N VAL A 556 -31.58 -1.27 -1.62
CA VAL A 556 -30.27 -0.95 -1.03
C VAL A 556 -29.92 -2.00 0.01
N ILE A 557 -28.73 -2.56 -0.08
CA ILE A 557 -28.17 -3.50 0.89
C ILE A 557 -26.85 -2.90 1.40
N PRO A 558 -26.69 -2.72 2.73
CA PRO A 558 -25.43 -2.23 3.29
C PRO A 558 -24.26 -3.15 3.01
N GLY A 559 -23.14 -2.58 2.55
CA GLY A 559 -21.87 -3.25 2.42
C GLY A 559 -20.91 -2.92 3.56
N HIS A 560 -19.77 -3.62 3.60
CA HIS A 560 -18.69 -3.42 4.56
C HIS A 560 -17.55 -2.60 3.95
N ALA A 561 -17.00 -1.67 4.72
CA ALA A 561 -15.78 -0.98 4.34
C ALA A 561 -14.57 -1.95 4.32
N VAL A 562 -13.53 -1.59 3.59
CA VAL A 562 -12.32 -2.44 3.47
C VAL A 562 -11.66 -2.75 4.81
N VAL A 563 -11.79 -1.85 5.80
CA VAL A 563 -11.29 -2.03 7.17
C VAL A 563 -12.21 -2.90 8.05
N GLU A 564 -13.42 -3.20 7.58
CA GLU A 564 -14.46 -3.93 8.32
C GLU A 564 -14.62 -5.38 7.85
N LYS A 565 -13.87 -5.82 6.85
CA LYS A 565 -14.02 -7.16 6.26
C LYS A 565 -12.69 -7.87 6.02
N PRO A 566 -12.67 -9.22 6.08
CA PRO A 566 -11.55 -10.01 5.61
C PRO A 566 -11.67 -10.26 4.11
N GLY A 567 -10.53 -10.49 3.45
CA GLY A 567 -10.48 -10.85 2.03
C GLY A 567 -9.09 -10.71 1.46
N SER A 568 -9.01 -10.61 0.14
CA SER A 568 -7.78 -10.33 -0.58
C SER A 568 -7.99 -9.27 -1.67
N VAL A 569 -6.91 -8.59 -2.01
CA VAL A 569 -6.83 -7.63 -3.12
C VAL A 569 -5.59 -7.92 -3.95
N THR A 570 -5.59 -7.53 -5.21
CA THR A 570 -4.46 -7.73 -6.12
C THR A 570 -3.92 -6.37 -6.54
N ASN A 571 -2.67 -6.08 -6.18
CA ASN A 571 -2.04 -4.80 -6.47
C ASN A 571 -1.62 -4.66 -7.96
N VAL A 572 -1.05 -3.51 -8.30
CA VAL A 572 -0.66 -3.13 -9.67
C VAL A 572 0.27 -4.14 -10.36
N GLU A 573 1.15 -4.82 -9.61
CA GLU A 573 2.07 -5.85 -10.12
C GLU A 573 1.50 -7.28 -10.12
N GLY A 574 0.20 -7.44 -9.82
CA GLY A 574 -0.44 -8.75 -9.69
C GLY A 574 -0.20 -9.45 -8.36
N ARG A 575 0.30 -8.76 -7.32
CA ARG A 575 0.53 -9.35 -6.00
C ARG A 575 -0.77 -9.48 -5.22
N VAL A 576 -1.10 -10.71 -4.84
CA VAL A 576 -2.29 -11.01 -4.03
C VAL A 576 -1.99 -10.74 -2.57
N GLN A 577 -2.63 -9.73 -2.01
CA GLN A 577 -2.40 -9.26 -0.64
C GLN A 577 -3.64 -9.50 0.22
N ARG A 578 -3.45 -10.02 1.42
CA ARG A 578 -4.52 -10.28 2.38
C ARG A 578 -4.89 -9.01 3.14
N ILE A 579 -6.17 -8.68 3.18
CA ILE A 579 -6.76 -7.71 4.10
C ILE A 579 -7.39 -8.45 5.29
N ARG A 580 -7.42 -7.77 6.45
CA ARG A 580 -7.98 -8.30 7.68
C ARG A 580 -8.96 -7.30 8.26
N GLN A 581 -10.01 -7.81 8.85
CA GLN A 581 -10.95 -6.98 9.60
C GLN A 581 -10.24 -6.32 10.79
N SER A 582 -10.27 -5.00 10.86
CA SER A 582 -9.72 -4.19 11.94
C SER A 582 -10.81 -3.49 12.78
N LEU A 583 -11.97 -3.30 12.21
CA LEU A 583 -13.14 -2.75 12.89
C LEU A 583 -14.34 -3.69 12.73
N PRO A 584 -15.27 -3.71 13.69
CA PRO A 584 -16.56 -4.34 13.45
C PRO A 584 -17.30 -3.59 12.35
N PRO A 585 -18.13 -4.30 11.53
CA PRO A 585 -18.94 -3.65 10.51
C PRO A 585 -19.90 -2.61 11.09
N ALA A 586 -20.08 -1.50 10.36
CA ALA A 586 -21.06 -0.46 10.75
C ALA A 586 -22.52 -0.89 10.56
N THR A 587 -22.76 -2.07 10.01
CA THR A 587 -24.07 -2.66 9.73
C THR A 587 -24.20 -4.05 10.34
N THR A 588 -25.43 -4.53 10.50
CA THR A 588 -25.72 -5.92 10.92
C THR A 588 -25.83 -6.89 9.74
N THR A 589 -25.71 -6.41 8.49
CA THR A 589 -25.67 -7.30 7.32
C THR A 589 -24.40 -8.15 7.34
N PRO A 590 -24.42 -9.40 6.83
CA PRO A 590 -23.22 -10.20 6.66
C PRO A 590 -22.36 -9.65 5.52
N ALA A 591 -21.13 -10.16 5.40
CA ALA A 591 -20.22 -9.80 4.31
C ALA A 591 -20.87 -9.97 2.93
N GLU A 592 -20.47 -9.14 1.97
CA GLU A 592 -21.02 -9.09 0.62
C GLU A 592 -20.97 -10.44 -0.10
N THR A 593 -19.96 -11.25 0.19
CA THR A 593 -19.87 -12.63 -0.33
C THR A 593 -21.07 -13.48 0.06
N ARG A 594 -21.58 -13.33 1.30
CA ARG A 594 -22.80 -14.02 1.74
C ARG A 594 -24.06 -13.42 1.12
N VAL A 595 -24.11 -12.11 0.96
CA VAL A 595 -25.22 -11.44 0.27
C VAL A 595 -25.33 -11.94 -1.17
N LEU A 596 -24.19 -11.98 -1.90
CA LEU A 596 -24.14 -12.47 -3.29
C LEU A 596 -24.55 -13.94 -3.41
N THR A 597 -24.07 -14.81 -2.50
CA THR A 597 -24.44 -16.24 -2.54
C THR A 597 -25.91 -16.44 -2.20
N THR A 598 -26.47 -15.68 -1.27
CA THR A 598 -27.89 -15.76 -0.96
C THR A 598 -28.75 -15.29 -2.13
N LEU A 599 -28.36 -14.17 -2.78
CA LEU A 599 -29.04 -13.67 -3.98
C LEU A 599 -28.98 -14.67 -5.13
N ALA A 600 -27.82 -15.32 -5.34
CA ALA A 600 -27.66 -16.37 -6.35
C ALA A 600 -28.59 -17.56 -6.07
N GLY A 601 -28.67 -18.02 -4.83
CA GLY A 601 -29.59 -19.08 -4.43
C GLY A 601 -31.04 -18.74 -4.68
N GLU A 602 -31.47 -17.51 -4.35
CA GLU A 602 -32.81 -17.05 -4.66
C GLU A 602 -33.08 -16.92 -6.17
N LEU A 603 -32.07 -16.68 -6.98
CA LEU A 603 -32.16 -16.68 -8.44
C LEU A 603 -32.12 -18.09 -9.05
N GLY A 604 -31.94 -19.13 -8.25
CA GLY A 604 -32.02 -20.54 -8.66
C GLY A 604 -30.68 -21.28 -8.78
N ALA A 605 -29.58 -20.67 -8.31
CA ALA A 605 -28.30 -21.37 -8.27
C ALA A 605 -28.26 -22.42 -7.15
N SER A 606 -27.86 -23.66 -7.47
CA SER A 606 -27.83 -24.79 -6.51
C SER A 606 -26.45 -25.04 -5.89
N ASP A 607 -25.36 -24.68 -6.57
CA ASP A 607 -23.98 -25.13 -6.24
C ASP A 607 -23.06 -24.02 -5.76
N TRP A 608 -23.61 -23.07 -5.01
CA TRP A 608 -22.82 -21.96 -4.49
C TRP A 608 -22.33 -22.24 -3.06
N SER A 609 -21.06 -21.92 -2.82
CA SER A 609 -20.42 -22.06 -1.51
C SER A 609 -21.16 -21.28 -0.42
N SER A 610 -20.83 -21.55 0.84
CA SER A 610 -21.49 -20.96 2.02
C SER A 610 -21.44 -19.41 2.13
N GLY A 611 -20.79 -18.70 1.21
CA GLY A 611 -20.57 -17.25 1.25
C GLY A 611 -19.59 -16.82 2.34
N ASP A 612 -18.96 -17.74 3.06
CA ASP A 612 -17.84 -17.42 3.94
C ASP A 612 -16.63 -16.95 3.11
N PRO A 613 -16.05 -15.77 3.37
CA PRO A 613 -14.95 -15.23 2.57
C PRO A 613 -13.76 -16.18 2.42
N LEU A 614 -13.43 -16.97 3.45
CA LEU A 614 -12.33 -17.95 3.38
C LEU A 614 -12.67 -19.14 2.49
N ALA A 615 -13.91 -19.61 2.53
CA ALA A 615 -14.38 -20.69 1.65
C ALA A 615 -14.42 -20.22 0.19
N VAL A 616 -14.90 -19.00 -0.05
CA VAL A 616 -14.90 -18.36 -1.39
C VAL A 616 -13.47 -18.19 -1.91
N ASN A 617 -12.53 -17.72 -1.08
CA ASN A 617 -11.11 -17.60 -1.45
C ASN A 617 -10.52 -18.95 -1.88
N ARG A 618 -10.84 -20.02 -1.16
CA ARG A 618 -10.37 -21.38 -1.48
C ARG A 618 -10.93 -21.83 -2.84
N ALA A 619 -12.23 -21.72 -3.05
CA ALA A 619 -12.88 -22.09 -4.32
C ALA A 619 -12.35 -21.23 -5.51
N MET A 620 -12.11 -19.95 -5.30
CA MET A 620 -11.50 -19.07 -6.30
C MET A 620 -10.09 -19.54 -6.68
N ARG A 621 -9.27 -19.91 -5.71
CA ARG A 621 -7.90 -20.42 -5.96
C ARG A 621 -7.89 -21.77 -6.65
N GLU A 622 -8.82 -22.66 -6.30
CA GLU A 622 -9.00 -23.94 -6.99
C GLU A 622 -9.37 -23.75 -8.46
N ALA A 623 -10.18 -22.74 -8.75
CA ALA A 623 -10.59 -22.41 -10.12
C ALA A 623 -9.51 -21.63 -10.92
N LEU A 624 -8.58 -20.95 -10.25
CA LEU A 624 -7.62 -20.03 -10.88
C LEU A 624 -6.17 -20.39 -10.47
N PRO A 625 -5.44 -21.17 -11.30
CA PRO A 625 -4.09 -21.65 -10.98
C PRO A 625 -3.09 -20.54 -10.65
N ALA A 626 -3.16 -19.37 -11.31
CA ALA A 626 -2.29 -18.23 -11.02
C ALA A 626 -2.49 -17.70 -9.58
N TYR A 627 -3.73 -17.67 -9.09
CA TYR A 627 -4.06 -17.29 -7.71
C TYR A 627 -3.67 -18.37 -6.71
N ALA A 628 -3.77 -19.64 -7.09
CA ALA A 628 -3.27 -20.73 -6.28
C ALA A 628 -1.74 -20.65 -6.09
N ALA A 629 -0.99 -20.43 -7.18
CA ALA A 629 0.46 -20.28 -7.18
C ALA A 629 0.93 -19.04 -6.42
N ALA A 630 0.22 -17.91 -6.53
CA ALA A 630 0.53 -16.68 -5.81
C ALA A 630 0.44 -16.86 -4.29
N GLY A 631 -0.43 -17.71 -3.79
CA GLY A 631 -0.63 -17.87 -2.35
C GLY A 631 -1.00 -16.55 -1.67
N ASN A 632 -0.46 -16.31 -0.48
CA ASN A 632 -0.63 -15.04 0.24
C ASN A 632 0.64 -14.20 0.11
N GLY A 633 0.61 -13.16 -0.73
CA GLY A 633 1.72 -12.22 -0.91
C GLY A 633 2.62 -12.49 -2.11
N GLY A 634 2.38 -13.53 -2.90
CA GLY A 634 3.01 -13.75 -4.20
C GLY A 634 2.26 -13.04 -5.34
N ARG A 635 2.84 -13.06 -6.55
CA ARG A 635 2.25 -12.47 -7.76
C ARG A 635 1.46 -13.52 -8.52
N ALA A 636 0.22 -13.19 -8.89
CA ALA A 636 -0.58 -13.97 -9.82
C ALA A 636 -0.11 -13.65 -11.25
N LEU A 637 0.73 -14.51 -11.80
CA LEU A 637 1.27 -14.37 -13.15
C LEU A 637 0.47 -15.26 -14.10
N TRP A 638 -0.04 -14.68 -15.17
CA TRP A 638 -0.78 -15.35 -16.21
C TRP A 638 0.15 -15.64 -17.40
N THR A 639 0.22 -16.85 -17.87
CA THR A 639 1.03 -17.25 -19.04
C THR A 639 0.17 -17.25 -20.31
N ALA A 640 0.77 -16.96 -21.46
CA ALA A 640 0.07 -16.91 -22.75
C ALA A 640 -0.68 -18.20 -23.13
N GLY A 641 -0.30 -19.33 -22.57
CA GLY A 641 -1.00 -20.59 -22.77
C GLY A 641 -2.30 -20.74 -21.96
N ALA A 642 -2.58 -19.85 -21.00
CA ALA A 642 -3.85 -19.83 -20.28
C ALA A 642 -4.96 -19.10 -21.08
N VAL A 643 -4.61 -18.54 -22.23
CA VAL A 643 -5.49 -17.75 -23.14
C VAL A 643 -5.88 -18.57 -24.40
N ALA A 644 -5.59 -19.87 -24.42
CA ALA A 644 -5.98 -20.77 -25.53
C ALA A 644 -7.35 -21.41 -25.31
#